data_548a8686383c33dee6b792d4947a175e
#
_entry.id   548a8686383c33dee6b792d4947a175e
#
_cell.length_a   1.000
_cell.length_b   1.000
_cell.length_c   1.000
_cell.angle_alpha   90.00
_cell.angle_beta   90.00
_cell.angle_gamma   90.00
#
_symmetry.space_group_name_H-M   'P 1'
#
loop_
_entity.id
_entity.type
_entity.pdbx_description
1 polymer ?
#
loop_
_entity_poly.entity_id
_entity_poly.type
_entity_poly.pdbx_seq_one_letter_code
_entity_poly.pdbx_strand_id
1 'polypeptide(L)'
;MEDLLCDVENNDACPEPTPKQSRTHKLTALVQWLVYFILMWQSLCKLSDNGLEYLLQFFFQFFRILSNLSGCEYLEELMTIIPPSLYLLRKFVNLNRDNFVKYAVCPKCSKLYDLKDCTETDLRGRRVVKHCQHKKFPRSATCGAPLSKKVALSNGKEEFYPLKVYCYNSVKEKLQEMLMRDNFPQLCESWRDNQSDEGYLSDIIDGQVWKDFQTVDGEPFLGAPRNFMFMLNFDYFQPIKHRTDYSVGALYLANLNLPRSVRFKWENIIVIGIIPGLDKEPSSLNEFLVPLVKEMKVLWNGVYLKSSLCRVPLRFRAAIACICCDVPAARKICGFKSHNSHRGCSKCFKLFPGNVKDSFDFSGFKRKEWPKRDINTHRQNVRKLLRAKTRKEHDELAKKYGLYYSVLLDLSYFDCIRFTVIDPMHNLFLGTAKSMFKLWMKLGLLNKQDIQAMEKRIKEFDVGTGLGRLPHKISANYGCYTASQWKNWTLVYSLFVLDGLLPEEHMRCWQAFVLACKFLTRPVISALELEKADLMLVQFCQKFEHLYGKSEVKPNMHLHGHLKECVLDYGPIYNFWCFSFERFNGILCSFKTNNRSIEIQLMRKLLSDHFSLSASLPSEFEENFLSMFSRYTINSADSLTDIVKLGPKLMKAALSSNLLEIDWKTLESEVHLPPFHKLRTLDSDDLSSLLVVYKSMYGEVITSVSCLSKTVRRFGSIIIGPEKFGSKHECRSLRSARITASWTDNHGSISPESGVRPGKVDCFIQHTLKIASQSQQHVFALVDWYIEDESKDTYGKPVEVWKKAFLPGGPSRFLPVSRIYSKFVVASVSVDKLVIVPLNRTFS
;
A
#
# COMPACT_ATOMS: atom_id res chain seq x y z
N MET A 1 29.29 11.62 1.65
CA MET A 1 28.90 11.64 0.22
C MET A 1 30.08 11.33 -0.69
N GLU A 2 31.31 11.54 -0.23
CA GLU A 2 32.53 11.24 -1.00
C GLU A 2 32.88 9.76 -1.13
N ASP A 3 32.45 8.91 -0.23
CA ASP A 3 32.69 7.46 -0.30
C ASP A 3 31.75 6.66 -1.23
N LEU A 4 30.90 7.34 -2.00
CA LEU A 4 29.94 6.73 -2.95
C LEU A 4 30.40 6.76 -4.41
N LEU A 5 31.45 7.51 -4.71
CA LEU A 5 31.98 7.62 -6.06
C LEU A 5 33.26 6.76 -6.13
N CYS A 6 33.19 5.66 -6.87
CA CYS A 6 34.40 4.98 -7.33
C CYS A 6 35.11 5.90 -8.33
N ASP A 7 36.31 6.34 -8.03
CA ASP A 7 37.20 6.98 -9.00
C ASP A 7 37.38 6.06 -10.19
N VAL A 8 36.78 6.40 -11.31
CA VAL A 8 36.98 5.74 -12.59
C VAL A 8 37.92 6.62 -13.40
N GLU A 9 39.19 6.25 -13.35
CA GLU A 9 40.12 6.72 -14.39
C GLU A 9 39.63 6.21 -15.75
N ASN A 10 39.19 7.15 -16.59
CA ASN A 10 38.86 6.94 -17.98
C ASN A 10 40.16 6.79 -18.78
N ASN A 11 40.48 5.57 -19.16
CA ASN A 11 41.35 5.36 -20.30
C ASN A 11 41.02 4.01 -20.94
N ASP A 12 40.07 4.04 -21.86
CA ASP A 12 40.05 3.20 -23.07
C ASP A 12 39.02 3.81 -24.02
N ALA A 13 39.50 4.65 -24.91
CA ALA A 13 38.71 5.14 -26.03
C ALA A 13 38.36 3.93 -26.92
N CYS A 14 37.11 3.49 -26.88
CA CYS A 14 36.54 2.54 -27.81
C CYS A 14 36.65 3.14 -29.23
N PRO A 15 37.15 2.42 -30.23
CA PRO A 15 37.23 2.93 -31.61
C PRO A 15 35.81 3.33 -32.09
N GLU A 16 35.68 4.45 -32.75
CA GLU A 16 34.41 4.88 -33.35
C GLU A 16 33.84 3.77 -34.23
N PRO A 17 32.56 3.42 -34.08
CA PRO A 17 31.95 2.34 -34.84
C PRO A 17 31.94 2.71 -36.34
N THR A 18 32.25 1.75 -37.19
CA THR A 18 32.11 1.94 -38.63
C THR A 18 30.67 2.34 -39.01
N PRO A 19 30.42 3.07 -40.12
CA PRO A 19 29.06 3.49 -40.52
C PRO A 19 28.06 2.35 -40.61
N LYS A 20 28.51 1.15 -41.00
CA LYS A 20 27.67 -0.06 -41.04
C LYS A 20 27.36 -0.63 -39.67
N GLN A 21 28.31 -0.62 -38.74
CA GLN A 21 28.08 -1.00 -37.33
C GLN A 21 27.13 -0.03 -36.63
N SER A 22 27.26 1.28 -36.90
CA SER A 22 26.36 2.29 -36.41
C SER A 22 24.90 2.11 -36.92
N ARG A 23 24.73 1.70 -38.18
CA ARG A 23 23.43 1.43 -38.82
C ARG A 23 22.75 0.22 -38.20
N THR A 24 23.45 -0.90 -38.10
CA THR A 24 22.89 -2.15 -37.50
C THR A 24 22.53 -1.94 -36.02
N HIS A 25 23.33 -1.14 -35.30
CA HIS A 25 23.03 -0.78 -33.92
C HIS A 25 21.69 -0.01 -33.82
N LYS A 26 21.46 1.00 -34.68
CA LYS A 26 20.21 1.79 -34.70
C LYS A 26 19.01 0.91 -35.06
N LEU A 27 19.13 0.01 -36.03
CA LEU A 27 18.05 -0.91 -36.39
C LEU A 27 17.75 -1.90 -35.24
N THR A 28 18.77 -2.37 -34.55
CA THR A 28 18.60 -3.24 -33.38
C THR A 28 17.87 -2.50 -32.25
N ALA A 29 18.23 -1.24 -31.98
CA ALA A 29 17.54 -0.39 -31.00
C ALA A 29 16.05 -0.16 -31.36
N LEU A 30 15.78 0.07 -32.67
CA LEU A 30 14.40 0.19 -33.17
C LEU A 30 13.59 -1.10 -32.95
N VAL A 31 14.16 -2.25 -33.27
CA VAL A 31 13.50 -3.54 -33.03
C VAL A 31 13.32 -3.79 -31.53
N GLN A 32 14.30 -3.44 -30.71
CA GLN A 32 14.20 -3.54 -29.25
C GLN A 32 13.05 -2.67 -28.71
N TRP A 33 12.92 -1.42 -29.18
CA TRP A 33 11.81 -0.55 -28.84
C TRP A 33 10.45 -1.15 -29.25
N LEU A 34 10.32 -1.70 -30.48
CA LEU A 34 9.11 -2.36 -30.94
C LEU A 34 8.76 -3.57 -30.05
N VAL A 35 9.75 -4.36 -29.69
CA VAL A 35 9.57 -5.55 -28.84
C VAL A 35 9.08 -5.15 -27.43
N TYR A 36 9.67 -4.11 -26.83
CA TYR A 36 9.19 -3.59 -25.54
C TYR A 36 7.76 -3.06 -25.64
N PHE A 37 7.45 -2.31 -26.70
CA PHE A 37 6.08 -1.86 -26.95
C PHE A 37 5.10 -3.02 -26.99
N ILE A 38 5.39 -4.07 -27.77
CA ILE A 38 4.54 -5.24 -27.93
C ILE A 38 4.34 -5.98 -26.60
N LEU A 39 5.39 -6.17 -25.82
CA LEU A 39 5.31 -6.83 -24.51
C LEU A 39 4.54 -5.99 -23.50
N MET A 40 4.74 -4.67 -23.50
CA MET A 40 4.01 -3.77 -22.64
C MET A 40 2.53 -3.69 -23.02
N TRP A 41 2.22 -3.64 -24.31
CA TRP A 41 0.85 -3.69 -24.82
C TRP A 41 0.16 -5.02 -24.44
N GLN A 42 0.89 -6.15 -24.54
CA GLN A 42 0.40 -7.44 -24.04
C GLN A 42 0.02 -7.35 -22.55
N SER A 43 0.87 -6.76 -21.74
CA SER A 43 0.66 -6.61 -20.30
C SER A 43 -0.54 -5.70 -19.98
N LEU A 44 -0.58 -4.49 -20.56
CA LEU A 44 -1.65 -3.51 -20.33
C LEU A 44 -3.02 -3.98 -20.81
N CYS A 45 -3.09 -4.53 -22.00
CA CYS A 45 -4.36 -4.98 -22.60
C CYS A 45 -4.70 -6.45 -22.29
N LYS A 46 -3.87 -7.15 -21.49
CA LYS A 46 -4.06 -8.55 -21.10
C LYS A 46 -4.27 -9.47 -22.32
N LEU A 47 -3.49 -9.25 -23.37
CA LEU A 47 -3.58 -10.05 -24.60
C LEU A 47 -3.10 -11.50 -24.36
N SER A 48 -3.76 -12.44 -25.03
CA SER A 48 -3.31 -13.84 -24.99
C SER A 48 -2.02 -14.04 -25.79
N ASP A 49 -1.22 -15.06 -25.44
CA ASP A 49 -0.02 -15.42 -26.20
C ASP A 49 -0.34 -15.73 -27.66
N ASN A 50 -1.46 -16.42 -27.93
CA ASN A 50 -1.91 -16.72 -29.30
C ASN A 50 -2.27 -15.44 -30.08
N GLY A 51 -2.99 -14.50 -29.45
CA GLY A 51 -3.33 -13.24 -30.10
C GLY A 51 -2.08 -12.43 -30.45
N LEU A 52 -1.08 -12.45 -29.57
CA LEU A 52 0.18 -11.78 -29.82
C LEU A 52 1.01 -12.50 -30.91
N GLU A 53 1.00 -13.83 -30.95
CA GLU A 53 1.67 -14.62 -32.00
C GLU A 53 1.11 -14.29 -33.38
N TYR A 54 -0.23 -14.23 -33.55
CA TYR A 54 -0.85 -13.81 -34.80
C TYR A 54 -0.49 -12.38 -35.21
N LEU A 55 -0.43 -11.46 -34.25
CA LEU A 55 -0.02 -10.09 -34.53
C LEU A 55 1.43 -10.01 -35.01
N LEU A 56 2.34 -10.75 -34.36
CA LEU A 56 3.75 -10.82 -34.77
C LEU A 56 3.88 -11.40 -36.17
N GLN A 57 3.17 -12.48 -36.47
CA GLN A 57 3.14 -13.07 -37.79
C GLN A 57 2.61 -12.09 -38.84
N PHE A 58 1.56 -11.33 -38.51
CA PHE A 58 1.04 -10.28 -39.38
C PHE A 58 2.10 -9.19 -39.65
N PHE A 59 2.73 -8.65 -38.63
CA PHE A 59 3.78 -7.63 -38.80
C PHE A 59 4.97 -8.15 -39.59
N PHE A 60 5.39 -9.38 -39.31
CA PHE A 60 6.48 -10.00 -40.03
C PHE A 60 6.15 -10.14 -41.55
N GLN A 61 4.97 -10.61 -41.88
CA GLN A 61 4.52 -10.70 -43.27
C GLN A 61 4.34 -9.33 -43.93
N PHE A 62 3.77 -8.37 -43.18
CA PHE A 62 3.58 -7.01 -43.65
C PHE A 62 4.92 -6.35 -44.04
N PHE A 63 5.90 -6.38 -43.16
CA PHE A 63 7.22 -5.82 -43.46
C PHE A 63 7.96 -6.56 -44.55
N ARG A 64 7.78 -7.88 -44.69
CA ARG A 64 8.33 -8.66 -45.78
C ARG A 64 7.76 -8.23 -47.12
N ILE A 65 6.45 -8.06 -47.21
CA ILE A 65 5.79 -7.58 -48.44
C ILE A 65 6.26 -6.15 -48.77
N LEU A 66 6.34 -5.28 -47.75
CA LEU A 66 6.79 -3.90 -47.94
C LEU A 66 8.25 -3.83 -48.40
N SER A 67 9.12 -4.67 -47.87
CA SER A 67 10.51 -4.83 -48.33
C SER A 67 10.60 -5.24 -49.79
N ASN A 68 9.85 -6.27 -50.17
CA ASN A 68 9.79 -6.76 -51.54
C ASN A 68 9.26 -5.72 -52.54
N LEU A 69 8.27 -4.91 -52.14
CA LEU A 69 7.68 -3.86 -52.97
C LEU A 69 8.58 -2.64 -53.14
N SER A 70 9.31 -2.28 -52.09
CA SER A 70 10.11 -1.05 -52.06
C SER A 70 11.55 -1.24 -52.53
N GLY A 71 12.08 -2.46 -52.51
CA GLY A 71 13.51 -2.73 -52.75
C GLY A 71 14.45 -2.02 -51.77
N CYS A 72 13.95 -1.68 -50.59
CA CYS A 72 14.67 -0.86 -49.62
C CYS A 72 15.61 -1.73 -48.76
N GLU A 73 16.92 -1.56 -48.90
CA GLU A 73 17.94 -2.29 -48.12
C GLU A 73 17.72 -2.21 -46.61
N TYR A 74 17.18 -1.07 -46.11
CA TYR A 74 16.89 -0.90 -44.69
C TYR A 74 15.81 -1.86 -44.19
N LEU A 75 14.80 -2.10 -45.02
CA LEU A 75 13.72 -3.06 -44.68
C LEU A 75 14.21 -4.50 -44.74
N GLU A 76 15.11 -4.81 -45.69
CA GLU A 76 15.73 -6.14 -45.74
C GLU A 76 16.57 -6.41 -44.50
N GLU A 77 17.42 -5.49 -44.11
CA GLU A 77 18.23 -5.59 -42.90
C GLU A 77 17.34 -5.68 -41.65
N LEU A 78 16.29 -4.84 -41.52
CA LEU A 78 15.31 -4.87 -40.44
C LEU A 78 14.64 -6.25 -40.33
N MET A 79 14.29 -6.87 -41.44
CA MET A 79 13.66 -8.19 -41.46
C MET A 79 14.56 -9.33 -40.95
N THR A 80 15.88 -9.15 -41.03
CA THR A 80 16.81 -10.15 -40.45
C THR A 80 16.86 -10.04 -38.91
N ILE A 81 16.52 -8.89 -38.35
CA ILE A 81 16.59 -8.61 -36.90
C ILE A 81 15.25 -8.86 -36.20
N ILE A 82 14.11 -8.59 -36.85
CA ILE A 82 12.78 -8.77 -36.27
C ILE A 82 12.51 -10.26 -35.91
N PRO A 83 12.18 -10.54 -34.62
CA PRO A 83 11.85 -11.90 -34.22
C PRO A 83 10.52 -12.39 -34.83
N PRO A 84 10.50 -13.48 -35.60
CA PRO A 84 9.30 -13.96 -36.29
C PRO A 84 8.30 -14.71 -35.42
N SER A 85 8.63 -14.93 -34.13
CA SER A 85 7.75 -15.62 -33.18
C SER A 85 7.88 -15.05 -31.78
N LEU A 86 6.84 -15.22 -30.99
CA LEU A 86 6.82 -14.77 -29.59
C LEU A 86 7.94 -15.40 -28.74
N TYR A 87 8.31 -16.64 -29.04
CA TYR A 87 9.45 -17.29 -28.39
C TYR A 87 10.76 -16.56 -28.70
N LEU A 88 11.05 -16.27 -29.96
CA LEU A 88 12.25 -15.56 -30.38
C LEU A 88 12.25 -14.10 -29.91
N LEU A 89 11.07 -13.46 -29.89
CA LEU A 89 10.90 -12.11 -29.36
C LEU A 89 11.30 -12.04 -27.89
N ARG A 90 10.82 -12.97 -27.06
CA ARG A 90 11.20 -13.04 -25.64
C ARG A 90 12.70 -13.33 -25.47
N LYS A 91 13.26 -14.20 -26.30
CA LYS A 91 14.70 -14.50 -26.29
C LYS A 91 15.52 -13.27 -26.68
N PHE A 92 15.06 -12.47 -27.63
CA PHE A 92 15.73 -11.26 -28.09
C PHE A 92 15.94 -10.23 -26.95
N VAL A 93 14.99 -10.09 -26.05
CA VAL A 93 15.09 -9.22 -24.87
C VAL A 93 15.52 -9.96 -23.59
N ASN A 94 16.07 -11.17 -23.73
CA ASN A 94 16.50 -12.01 -22.60
C ASN A 94 15.41 -12.29 -21.54
N LEU A 95 14.14 -12.27 -21.95
CA LEU A 95 13.03 -12.59 -21.06
C LEU A 95 12.91 -14.11 -20.87
N ASN A 96 13.49 -14.62 -19.80
CA ASN A 96 13.33 -16.02 -19.41
C ASN A 96 12.03 -16.19 -18.62
N ARG A 97 11.01 -16.80 -19.23
CA ARG A 97 9.70 -17.05 -18.61
C ARG A 97 9.74 -18.00 -17.42
N ASP A 98 10.74 -18.88 -17.36
CA ASP A 98 10.88 -19.90 -16.33
C ASP A 98 12.03 -19.57 -15.36
N ASN A 99 12.37 -18.29 -15.22
CA ASN A 99 13.36 -17.79 -14.25
C ASN A 99 12.81 -17.86 -12.82
N PHE A 100 12.40 -19.07 -12.40
CA PHE A 100 11.95 -19.39 -11.05
C PHE A 100 12.11 -20.89 -10.77
N VAL A 101 12.27 -21.23 -9.51
CA VAL A 101 12.43 -22.61 -9.06
C VAL A 101 11.08 -23.28 -8.91
N LYS A 102 10.96 -24.52 -9.37
CA LYS A 102 9.75 -25.32 -9.25
C LYS A 102 10.00 -26.47 -8.26
N TYR A 103 9.21 -26.52 -7.21
CA TYR A 103 9.22 -27.64 -6.25
C TYR A 103 7.94 -28.46 -6.41
N ALA A 104 8.08 -29.78 -6.39
CA ALA A 104 6.92 -30.66 -6.23
C ALA A 104 6.45 -30.63 -4.78
N VAL A 105 5.14 -30.53 -4.59
CA VAL A 105 4.50 -30.45 -3.28
C VAL A 105 3.75 -31.72 -2.98
N CYS A 106 4.01 -32.33 -1.83
CA CYS A 106 3.21 -33.44 -1.36
C CYS A 106 1.77 -32.98 -1.07
N PRO A 107 0.74 -33.55 -1.72
CA PRO A 107 -0.64 -33.09 -1.56
C PRO A 107 -1.19 -33.26 -0.14
N LYS A 108 -0.63 -34.17 0.68
CA LYS A 108 -1.11 -34.49 2.02
C LYS A 108 -0.39 -33.70 3.13
N CYS A 109 0.94 -33.57 3.08
CA CYS A 109 1.72 -32.94 4.16
C CYS A 109 2.48 -31.69 3.76
N SER A 110 2.34 -31.24 2.50
CA SER A 110 2.96 -30.04 1.91
C SER A 110 4.48 -30.04 1.85
N LYS A 111 5.15 -31.17 2.15
CA LYS A 111 6.61 -31.29 2.05
C LYS A 111 7.07 -30.99 0.63
N LEU A 112 8.12 -30.17 0.48
CA LEU A 112 8.71 -29.83 -0.80
C LEU A 112 9.76 -30.86 -1.22
N TYR A 113 9.78 -31.14 -2.52
CA TYR A 113 10.74 -32.02 -3.20
C TYR A 113 11.23 -31.35 -4.48
N ASP A 114 12.47 -31.60 -4.87
CA ASP A 114 12.91 -31.23 -6.22
C ASP A 114 12.11 -32.01 -7.26
N LEU A 115 11.88 -31.41 -8.44
CA LEU A 115 11.10 -32.07 -9.50
C LEU A 115 11.67 -33.43 -9.91
N LYS A 116 13.01 -33.56 -9.94
CA LYS A 116 13.72 -34.82 -10.23
C LYS A 116 13.42 -35.93 -9.22
N ASP A 117 13.09 -35.56 -7.99
CA ASP A 117 12.85 -36.49 -6.88
C ASP A 117 11.38 -36.96 -6.81
N CYS A 118 10.54 -36.64 -7.79
CA CYS A 118 9.14 -37.08 -7.86
C CYS A 118 8.98 -38.51 -8.41
N THR A 119 10.04 -39.05 -8.94
CA THR A 119 10.08 -40.41 -9.49
C THR A 119 11.29 -41.15 -8.93
N GLU A 120 11.19 -42.46 -8.88
CA GLU A 120 12.30 -43.37 -8.51
C GLU A 120 12.40 -44.50 -9.52
N THR A 121 13.49 -45.21 -9.51
CA THR A 121 13.71 -46.37 -10.39
C THR A 121 13.39 -47.65 -9.61
N ASP A 122 12.52 -48.48 -10.12
CA ASP A 122 12.19 -49.79 -9.52
C ASP A 122 13.34 -50.81 -9.74
N LEU A 123 13.21 -51.97 -9.09
CA LEU A 123 14.19 -53.06 -9.19
C LEU A 123 14.40 -53.56 -10.64
N ARG A 124 13.50 -53.23 -11.54
CA ARG A 124 13.57 -53.61 -12.99
C ARG A 124 14.10 -52.48 -13.86
N GLY A 125 14.64 -51.41 -13.26
CA GLY A 125 15.14 -50.25 -13.98
C GLY A 125 14.07 -49.33 -14.59
N ARG A 126 12.78 -49.49 -14.23
CA ARG A 126 11.69 -48.68 -14.77
C ARG A 126 11.42 -47.48 -13.83
N ARG A 127 11.17 -46.35 -14.46
CA ARG A 127 10.77 -45.13 -13.75
C ARG A 127 9.37 -45.29 -13.19
N VAL A 128 9.20 -45.08 -11.87
CA VAL A 128 7.93 -45.19 -11.13
C VAL A 128 7.67 -43.94 -10.30
N VAL A 129 6.41 -43.79 -9.85
CA VAL A 129 6.02 -42.67 -8.96
C VAL A 129 6.67 -42.84 -7.60
N LYS A 130 7.35 -41.84 -7.12
CA LYS A 130 7.88 -41.79 -5.76
C LYS A 130 6.80 -41.36 -4.77
N HIS A 131 6.81 -41.94 -3.60
CA HIS A 131 5.90 -41.65 -2.50
C HIS A 131 6.58 -40.82 -1.41
N CYS A 132 5.82 -39.90 -0.79
CA CYS A 132 6.33 -39.02 0.25
C CYS A 132 6.82 -39.79 1.47
N GLN A 133 8.09 -39.63 1.84
CA GLN A 133 8.74 -40.27 2.98
C GLN A 133 8.72 -39.41 4.26
N HIS A 134 8.05 -38.28 4.25
CA HIS A 134 7.99 -37.38 5.41
C HIS A 134 7.27 -38.01 6.61
N LYS A 135 7.88 -37.89 7.80
CA LYS A 135 7.29 -38.23 9.09
C LYS A 135 7.07 -36.96 9.91
N LYS A 136 5.86 -36.72 10.39
CA LYS A 136 5.54 -35.54 11.20
C LYS A 136 6.19 -35.59 12.59
N PHE A 137 6.32 -36.78 13.16
CA PHE A 137 6.99 -37.06 14.42
C PHE A 137 7.87 -38.33 14.27
N PRO A 138 8.94 -38.46 15.05
CA PRO A 138 9.88 -39.59 14.92
C PRO A 138 9.21 -40.98 14.92
N ARG A 139 8.15 -41.15 15.70
CA ARG A 139 7.40 -42.40 15.82
C ARG A 139 6.11 -42.48 14.97
N SER A 140 5.84 -41.47 14.12
CA SER A 140 4.66 -41.50 13.25
C SER A 140 4.92 -42.32 11.98
N ALA A 141 3.85 -42.87 11.39
CA ALA A 141 3.92 -43.45 10.05
C ALA A 141 4.37 -42.42 9.03
N THR A 142 5.01 -42.85 7.94
CA THR A 142 5.35 -42.01 6.78
C THR A 142 4.07 -41.51 6.11
N CYS A 143 4.16 -40.35 5.47
CA CYS A 143 3.03 -39.72 4.78
C CYS A 143 2.46 -40.60 3.67
N GLY A 144 3.30 -41.24 2.84
CA GLY A 144 2.96 -42.20 1.82
C GLY A 144 2.19 -41.67 0.61
N ALA A 145 1.91 -40.36 0.51
CA ALA A 145 1.19 -39.81 -0.62
C ALA A 145 2.03 -39.82 -1.90
N PRO A 146 1.47 -40.07 -3.08
CA PRO A 146 2.19 -39.99 -4.35
C PRO A 146 2.60 -38.54 -4.65
N LEU A 147 3.79 -38.34 -5.23
CA LEU A 147 4.33 -37.02 -5.58
C LEU A 147 4.03 -36.63 -7.03
N SER A 148 3.85 -37.60 -7.91
CA SER A 148 3.58 -37.39 -9.34
C SER A 148 2.47 -38.31 -9.84
N LYS A 149 1.99 -38.05 -11.04
CA LYS A 149 1.10 -38.91 -11.82
C LYS A 149 1.76 -39.27 -13.15
N LYS A 150 1.52 -40.49 -13.59
CA LYS A 150 1.91 -40.99 -14.89
C LYS A 150 0.87 -40.56 -15.94
N VAL A 151 1.30 -40.03 -17.05
CA VAL A 151 0.45 -39.59 -18.17
C VAL A 151 0.99 -40.17 -19.45
N ALA A 152 0.14 -40.87 -20.20
CA ALA A 152 0.49 -41.31 -21.54
C ALA A 152 0.30 -40.15 -22.55
N LEU A 153 1.31 -39.86 -23.33
CA LEU A 153 1.31 -38.87 -24.38
C LEU A 153 0.75 -39.44 -25.67
N SER A 154 0.31 -38.57 -26.58
CA SER A 154 -0.23 -38.97 -27.89
C SER A 154 0.76 -39.75 -28.75
N ASN A 155 2.03 -39.64 -28.49
CA ASN A 155 3.12 -40.36 -29.16
C ASN A 155 3.44 -41.74 -28.51
N GLY A 156 2.61 -42.21 -27.57
CA GLY A 156 2.81 -43.48 -26.83
C GLY A 156 3.87 -43.41 -25.72
N LYS A 157 4.60 -42.29 -25.54
CA LYS A 157 5.55 -42.14 -24.44
C LYS A 157 4.81 -41.83 -23.14
N GLU A 158 5.36 -42.33 -22.05
CA GLU A 158 4.86 -42.07 -20.72
C GLU A 158 5.72 -41.01 -20.04
N GLU A 159 5.05 -39.99 -19.51
CA GLU A 159 5.71 -38.93 -18.72
C GLU A 159 5.11 -38.81 -17.34
N PHE A 160 5.95 -38.36 -16.40
CA PHE A 160 5.58 -38.17 -15.01
C PHE A 160 5.48 -36.68 -14.70
N TYR A 161 4.30 -36.25 -14.29
CA TYR A 161 4.01 -34.87 -13.91
C TYR A 161 3.77 -34.77 -12.40
N PRO A 162 4.39 -33.81 -11.70
CA PRO A 162 4.11 -33.56 -10.29
C PRO A 162 2.62 -33.25 -10.09
N LEU A 163 2.04 -33.72 -8.99
CA LEU A 163 0.62 -33.49 -8.68
C LEU A 163 0.33 -32.03 -8.35
N LYS A 164 1.25 -31.39 -7.62
CA LYS A 164 1.17 -29.99 -7.20
C LYS A 164 2.55 -29.37 -7.34
N VAL A 165 2.62 -28.11 -7.76
CA VAL A 165 3.88 -27.37 -7.96
C VAL A 165 3.87 -26.07 -7.18
N TYR A 166 4.87 -25.86 -6.36
CA TYR A 166 5.18 -24.56 -5.78
C TYR A 166 6.19 -23.84 -6.65
N CYS A 167 5.83 -22.67 -7.13
CA CYS A 167 6.73 -21.81 -7.91
C CYS A 167 7.40 -20.82 -6.96
N TYR A 168 8.72 -20.91 -6.81
CA TYR A 168 9.52 -20.04 -5.96
C TYR A 168 10.41 -19.14 -6.79
N ASN A 169 10.32 -17.84 -6.55
CA ASN A 169 11.08 -16.80 -7.22
C ASN A 169 12.15 -16.28 -6.25
N SER A 170 13.41 -16.35 -6.63
CA SER A 170 14.55 -15.98 -5.76
C SER A 170 14.52 -14.50 -5.41
N VAL A 171 14.59 -14.19 -4.12
CA VAL A 171 14.68 -12.81 -3.61
C VAL A 171 15.99 -12.18 -4.06
N LYS A 172 17.11 -12.93 -4.00
CA LYS A 172 18.44 -12.47 -4.42
C LYS A 172 18.45 -12.06 -5.89
N GLU A 173 17.88 -12.91 -6.77
CA GLU A 173 17.84 -12.63 -8.21
C GLU A 173 16.95 -11.43 -8.53
N LYS A 174 15.78 -11.34 -7.88
CA LYS A 174 14.90 -10.19 -8.04
C LYS A 174 15.50 -8.90 -7.51
N LEU A 175 16.17 -8.95 -6.39
CA LEU A 175 16.90 -7.79 -5.88
C LEU A 175 18.01 -7.37 -6.85
N GLN A 176 18.75 -8.33 -7.45
CA GLN A 176 19.74 -8.05 -8.49
C GLN A 176 19.11 -7.35 -9.71
N GLU A 177 17.95 -7.82 -10.20
CA GLU A 177 17.23 -7.20 -11.31
C GLU A 177 16.78 -5.77 -10.96
N MET A 178 16.25 -5.55 -9.74
CA MET A 178 15.79 -4.25 -9.28
C MET A 178 16.94 -3.25 -9.11
N LEU A 179 18.09 -3.70 -8.59
CA LEU A 179 19.28 -2.87 -8.41
C LEU A 179 19.92 -2.42 -9.74
N MET A 180 19.61 -3.09 -10.84
CA MET A 180 20.07 -2.69 -12.18
C MET A 180 19.15 -1.66 -12.83
N ARG A 181 17.98 -1.33 -12.24
CA ARG A 181 17.09 -0.27 -12.73
C ARG A 181 17.69 1.10 -12.42
N ASP A 182 17.52 2.03 -13.35
CA ASP A 182 17.92 3.41 -13.15
C ASP A 182 17.22 4.01 -11.91
N ASN A 183 17.94 4.78 -11.13
CA ASN A 183 17.50 5.45 -9.91
C ASN A 183 16.99 4.55 -8.78
N PHE A 184 16.84 3.24 -8.96
CA PHE A 184 16.31 2.36 -7.91
C PHE A 184 17.22 2.28 -6.68
N PRO A 185 18.56 2.11 -6.81
CA PRO A 185 19.45 2.12 -5.65
C PRO A 185 19.40 3.45 -4.89
N GLN A 186 19.35 4.58 -5.60
CA GLN A 186 19.25 5.92 -5.00
C GLN A 186 17.92 6.08 -4.23
N LEU A 187 16.81 5.64 -4.81
CA LEU A 187 15.51 5.64 -4.12
C LEU A 187 15.52 4.82 -2.84
N CYS A 188 16.27 3.70 -2.80
CA CYS A 188 16.40 2.88 -1.59
C CYS A 188 17.19 3.57 -0.47
N GLU A 189 18.05 4.54 -0.78
CA GLU A 189 18.86 5.28 0.20
C GLU A 189 18.30 6.69 0.49
N SER A 190 17.32 7.17 -0.27
CA SER A 190 16.76 8.53 -0.16
C SER A 190 16.13 8.83 1.21
N TRP A 191 15.76 7.81 1.97
CA TRP A 191 15.25 7.97 3.33
C TRP A 191 16.28 8.55 4.30
N ARG A 192 17.61 8.42 4.02
CA ARG A 192 18.68 8.94 4.87
C ARG A 192 18.69 10.45 4.95
N ASP A 193 18.22 11.11 3.90
CA ASP A 193 18.10 12.56 3.84
C ASP A 193 16.83 13.08 4.51
N ASN A 194 15.96 12.16 4.99
CA ASN A 194 14.71 12.51 5.62
C ASN A 194 14.93 12.67 7.14
N GLN A 195 14.83 13.89 7.63
CA GLN A 195 14.74 14.16 9.06
C GLN A 195 13.26 14.13 9.45
N SER A 196 12.91 13.28 10.42
CA SER A 196 11.58 13.24 11.00
C SER A 196 11.38 14.47 11.89
N ASP A 197 10.23 15.14 11.77
CA ASP A 197 9.84 16.16 12.75
C ASP A 197 9.55 15.49 14.10
N GLU A 198 10.17 15.98 15.16
CA GLU A 198 9.93 15.43 16.49
C GLU A 198 8.44 15.46 16.86
N GLY A 199 7.94 14.33 17.36
CA GLY A 199 6.55 14.19 17.81
C GLY A 199 5.54 13.77 16.74
N TYR A 200 5.95 13.61 15.48
CA TYR A 200 5.10 13.11 14.39
C TYR A 200 5.62 11.80 13.78
N LEU A 201 4.70 10.94 13.41
CA LEU A 201 4.97 9.74 12.63
C LEU A 201 4.37 9.94 11.23
N SER A 202 5.18 9.84 10.18
CA SER A 202 4.80 10.07 8.79
C SER A 202 5.10 8.88 7.88
N ASP A 203 6.14 8.12 8.20
CA ASP A 203 6.52 6.90 7.46
C ASP A 203 7.06 5.83 8.41
N ILE A 204 7.42 4.70 7.85
CA ILE A 204 7.98 3.55 8.57
C ILE A 204 9.32 3.86 9.20
N ILE A 205 10.08 4.78 8.62
CA ILE A 205 11.38 5.26 9.13
C ILE A 205 11.28 5.94 10.49
N ASP A 206 10.09 6.49 10.83
CA ASP A 206 9.82 7.11 12.12
C ASP A 206 9.54 6.08 13.22
N GLY A 207 9.25 4.84 12.80
CA GLY A 207 8.90 3.75 13.69
C GLY A 207 10.09 3.21 14.51
N GLN A 208 9.80 2.68 15.70
CA GLN A 208 10.82 2.20 16.61
C GLN A 208 11.60 0.99 16.07
N VAL A 209 10.95 0.11 15.26
CA VAL A 209 11.65 -1.03 14.62
C VAL A 209 12.72 -0.53 13.67
N TRP A 210 12.44 0.52 12.88
CA TRP A 210 13.42 1.11 11.98
C TRP A 210 14.61 1.71 12.73
N LYS A 211 14.35 2.39 13.85
CA LYS A 211 15.39 2.98 14.71
C LYS A 211 16.26 1.91 15.36
N ASP A 212 15.65 0.84 15.86
CA ASP A 212 16.40 -0.26 16.49
C ASP A 212 17.25 -1.03 15.47
N PHE A 213 16.82 -1.08 14.20
CA PHE A 213 17.60 -1.72 13.13
C PHE A 213 18.72 -0.84 12.55
N GLN A 214 18.91 0.39 13.05
CA GLN A 214 20.12 1.15 12.69
C GLN A 214 21.38 0.38 13.10
N THR A 215 21.35 -0.26 14.28
CA THR A 215 22.43 -1.10 14.80
C THR A 215 21.82 -2.38 15.39
N VAL A 216 22.28 -3.55 14.97
CA VAL A 216 21.84 -4.85 15.48
C VAL A 216 23.05 -5.63 16.00
N ASP A 217 22.95 -6.13 17.23
CA ASP A 217 24.05 -6.84 17.93
C ASP A 217 25.40 -6.07 17.96
N GLY A 218 25.33 -4.74 18.03
CA GLY A 218 26.48 -3.83 18.03
C GLY A 218 27.03 -3.48 16.65
N GLU A 219 26.55 -4.10 15.59
CA GLU A 219 26.97 -3.86 14.21
C GLU A 219 25.97 -2.98 13.44
N PRO A 220 26.42 -1.98 12.65
CA PRO A 220 25.53 -1.18 11.82
C PRO A 220 24.77 -2.06 10.83
N PHE A 221 23.44 -1.93 10.81
CA PHE A 221 22.59 -2.54 9.78
C PHE A 221 21.99 -1.46 8.87
N LEU A 222 20.85 -0.87 9.20
CA LEU A 222 20.34 0.27 8.43
C LEU A 222 21.22 1.52 8.54
N GLY A 223 22.01 1.64 9.59
CA GLY A 223 23.05 2.69 9.71
C GLY A 223 24.12 2.62 8.61
N ALA A 224 24.39 1.44 8.06
CA ALA A 224 25.25 1.26 6.89
C ALA A 224 24.42 1.29 5.59
N PRO A 225 24.97 1.79 4.47
CA PRO A 225 24.29 1.80 3.18
C PRO A 225 24.12 0.38 2.62
N ARG A 226 23.18 0.24 1.67
CA ARG A 226 22.89 -1.00 0.92
C ARG A 226 22.36 -2.14 1.80
N ASN A 227 21.71 -1.79 2.91
CA ASN A 227 21.04 -2.74 3.77
C ASN A 227 19.52 -2.51 3.72
N PHE A 228 18.76 -3.57 3.42
CA PHE A 228 17.33 -3.49 3.14
C PHE A 228 16.49 -4.16 4.21
N MET A 229 15.35 -3.54 4.49
CA MET A 229 14.31 -4.11 5.34
C MET A 229 13.10 -4.46 4.50
N PHE A 230 12.57 -5.67 4.66
CA PHE A 230 11.41 -6.17 3.94
C PHE A 230 10.20 -6.38 4.84
N MET A 231 9.03 -6.13 4.25
CA MET A 231 7.73 -6.57 4.75
C MET A 231 7.30 -7.81 4.00
N LEU A 232 6.94 -8.87 4.72
CA LEU A 232 6.38 -10.10 4.16
C LEU A 232 4.86 -10.09 4.30
N ASN A 233 4.17 -10.38 3.20
CA ASN A 233 2.74 -10.65 3.17
C ASN A 233 2.47 -12.02 2.56
N PHE A 234 1.40 -12.62 2.99
CA PHE A 234 0.83 -13.84 2.43
C PHE A 234 -0.67 -13.78 2.46
N ASP A 235 -1.29 -14.16 1.35
CA ASP A 235 -2.74 -14.31 1.28
C ASP A 235 -3.15 -15.39 0.28
N TYR A 236 -4.35 -15.98 0.50
CA TYR A 236 -5.00 -16.88 -0.44
C TYR A 236 -6.00 -16.12 -1.31
N PHE A 237 -5.99 -16.39 -2.60
CA PHE A 237 -6.96 -15.84 -3.54
C PHE A 237 -7.50 -16.90 -4.50
N GLN A 238 -8.63 -16.61 -5.12
CA GLN A 238 -9.29 -17.48 -6.09
C GLN A 238 -8.96 -17.01 -7.51
N PRO A 239 -8.04 -17.67 -8.23
CA PRO A 239 -7.63 -17.25 -9.56
C PRO A 239 -8.69 -17.48 -10.64
N ILE A 240 -9.72 -18.30 -10.35
CA ILE A 240 -10.79 -18.65 -11.27
C ILE A 240 -12.13 -18.19 -10.70
N LYS A 241 -12.78 -17.22 -11.35
CA LYS A 241 -14.03 -16.58 -10.87
C LYS A 241 -15.17 -17.55 -10.53
N HIS A 242 -15.26 -18.68 -11.21
CA HIS A 242 -16.38 -19.62 -11.09
C HIS A 242 -16.01 -20.92 -10.33
N ARG A 243 -14.78 -20.97 -9.76
CA ARG A 243 -14.31 -22.12 -8.96
C ARG A 243 -13.93 -21.67 -7.58
N THR A 244 -14.90 -21.73 -6.68
CA THR A 244 -14.70 -21.39 -5.26
C THR A 244 -13.94 -22.46 -4.48
N ASP A 245 -13.80 -23.65 -5.03
CA ASP A 245 -13.09 -24.81 -4.47
C ASP A 245 -11.56 -24.75 -4.69
N TYR A 246 -11.07 -23.84 -5.54
CA TYR A 246 -9.64 -23.74 -5.86
C TYR A 246 -9.07 -22.38 -5.45
N SER A 247 -8.21 -22.40 -4.46
CA SER A 247 -7.53 -21.23 -3.91
C SER A 247 -6.02 -21.39 -4.01
N VAL A 248 -5.33 -20.34 -4.40
CA VAL A 248 -3.88 -20.28 -4.58
C VAL A 248 -3.32 -19.28 -3.58
N GLY A 249 -2.19 -19.60 -2.95
CA GLY A 249 -1.52 -18.69 -2.04
C GLY A 249 -0.42 -17.88 -2.73
N ALA A 250 -0.33 -16.59 -2.45
CA ALA A 250 0.78 -15.75 -2.92
C ALA A 250 1.59 -15.20 -1.76
N LEU A 251 2.92 -15.24 -1.89
CA LEU A 251 3.89 -14.67 -0.97
C LEU A 251 4.50 -13.43 -1.60
N TYR A 252 4.44 -12.29 -0.90
CA TYR A 252 4.94 -11.01 -1.35
C TYR A 252 6.00 -10.45 -0.41
N LEU A 253 7.02 -9.76 -0.97
CA LEU A 253 7.90 -8.87 -0.23
C LEU A 253 7.79 -7.45 -0.77
N ALA A 254 7.67 -6.50 0.15
CA ALA A 254 7.79 -5.06 -0.14
C ALA A 254 9.09 -4.53 0.49
N ASN A 255 9.87 -3.78 -0.28
CA ASN A 255 11.08 -3.14 0.20
C ASN A 255 10.71 -1.86 0.96
N LEU A 256 10.97 -1.84 2.27
CA LEU A 256 10.60 -0.75 3.18
C LEU A 256 11.53 0.47 3.06
N ASN A 257 12.71 0.32 2.45
CA ASN A 257 13.63 1.43 2.20
C ASN A 257 13.13 2.39 1.12
N LEU A 258 12.24 1.92 0.23
CA LEU A 258 11.68 2.77 -0.80
C LEU A 258 10.79 3.87 -0.21
N PRO A 259 10.77 5.07 -0.81
CA PRO A 259 9.79 6.10 -0.47
C PRO A 259 8.36 5.56 -0.53
N ARG A 260 7.52 6.03 0.38
CA ARG A 260 6.12 5.57 0.51
C ARG A 260 5.35 5.66 -0.82
N SER A 261 5.58 6.68 -1.63
CA SER A 261 4.94 6.92 -2.91
C SER A 261 5.17 5.82 -3.96
N VAL A 262 6.30 5.11 -3.87
CA VAL A 262 6.68 4.05 -4.82
C VAL A 262 6.77 2.66 -4.18
N ARG A 263 6.81 2.58 -2.84
CA ARG A 263 6.98 1.32 -2.08
C ARG A 263 6.01 0.23 -2.49
N PHE A 264 4.73 0.59 -2.67
CA PHE A 264 3.65 -0.35 -3.04
C PHE A 264 3.22 -0.23 -4.50
N LYS A 265 4.08 0.28 -5.38
CA LYS A 265 3.86 0.11 -6.83
C LYS A 265 4.12 -1.33 -7.21
N TRP A 266 3.34 -1.85 -8.17
CA TRP A 266 3.38 -3.26 -8.56
C TRP A 266 4.77 -3.72 -9.01
N GLU A 267 5.47 -2.90 -9.78
CA GLU A 267 6.83 -3.15 -10.27
C GLU A 267 7.88 -3.25 -9.15
N ASN A 268 7.61 -2.73 -7.96
CA ASN A 268 8.50 -2.74 -6.80
C ASN A 268 8.18 -3.84 -5.78
N ILE A 269 7.17 -4.67 -6.07
CA ILE A 269 6.80 -5.80 -5.22
C ILE A 269 7.47 -7.07 -5.72
N ILE A 270 8.14 -7.79 -4.83
CA ILE A 270 8.68 -9.11 -5.13
C ILE A 270 7.63 -10.15 -4.79
N VAL A 271 7.09 -10.84 -5.82
CA VAL A 271 6.29 -12.04 -5.58
C VAL A 271 7.25 -13.22 -5.45
N ILE A 272 7.44 -13.67 -4.21
CA ILE A 272 8.42 -14.72 -3.87
C ILE A 272 7.91 -16.09 -4.28
N GLY A 273 6.59 -16.31 -4.18
CA GLY A 273 6.09 -17.64 -4.46
C GLY A 273 4.60 -17.73 -4.70
N ILE A 274 4.22 -18.68 -5.51
CA ILE A 274 2.83 -19.06 -5.77
C ILE A 274 2.63 -20.47 -5.23
N ILE A 275 1.89 -20.59 -4.13
CA ILE A 275 1.57 -21.85 -3.45
C ILE A 275 0.37 -22.49 -4.13
N PRO A 276 0.44 -23.79 -4.51
CA PRO A 276 -0.66 -24.43 -5.22
C PRO A 276 -1.89 -24.63 -4.33
N GLY A 277 -3.04 -24.62 -4.96
CA GLY A 277 -4.28 -25.03 -4.30
C GLY A 277 -4.18 -26.46 -3.82
N LEU A 278 -4.30 -26.64 -2.51
CA LEU A 278 -4.34 -27.95 -1.83
C LEU A 278 -5.78 -28.28 -1.45
N ASP A 279 -6.10 -29.56 -1.32
CA ASP A 279 -7.43 -30.04 -0.93
C ASP A 279 -7.88 -29.51 0.44
N LYS A 280 -6.91 -29.23 1.30
CA LYS A 280 -7.07 -28.53 2.59
C LYS A 280 -5.97 -27.52 2.74
N GLU A 281 -6.31 -26.35 3.25
CA GLU A 281 -5.29 -25.39 3.63
C GLU A 281 -4.27 -25.98 4.60
N PRO A 282 -2.96 -25.78 4.37
CA PRO A 282 -1.95 -26.28 5.28
C PRO A 282 -2.08 -25.63 6.65
N SER A 283 -1.87 -26.44 7.69
CA SER A 283 -1.87 -25.95 9.08
C SER A 283 -0.67 -25.07 9.41
N SER A 284 0.38 -25.12 8.60
CA SER A 284 1.61 -24.35 8.71
C SER A 284 2.15 -24.04 7.31
N LEU A 285 2.77 -22.90 7.15
CA LEU A 285 3.42 -22.47 5.91
C LEU A 285 4.94 -22.72 5.91
N ASN A 286 5.47 -23.38 6.94
CA ASN A 286 6.90 -23.58 7.11
C ASN A 286 7.59 -24.16 5.88
N GLU A 287 7.00 -25.18 5.25
CA GLU A 287 7.61 -25.83 4.08
C GLU A 287 7.78 -24.85 2.92
N PHE A 288 6.79 -24.00 2.68
CA PHE A 288 6.85 -22.97 1.62
C PHE A 288 7.78 -21.80 1.95
N LEU A 289 8.04 -21.56 3.24
CA LEU A 289 8.94 -20.51 3.72
C LEU A 289 10.40 -20.97 3.81
N VAL A 290 10.68 -22.29 3.81
CA VAL A 290 12.06 -22.82 3.90
C VAL A 290 12.98 -22.25 2.82
N PRO A 291 12.61 -22.17 1.52
CA PRO A 291 13.48 -21.57 0.51
C PRO A 291 13.79 -20.09 0.81
N LEU A 292 12.77 -19.32 1.19
CA LEU A 292 12.93 -17.93 1.59
C LEU A 292 13.88 -17.76 2.77
N VAL A 293 13.69 -18.54 3.86
CA VAL A 293 14.53 -18.44 5.06
C VAL A 293 15.99 -18.81 4.75
N LYS A 294 16.22 -19.77 3.86
CA LYS A 294 17.59 -20.10 3.40
C LYS A 294 18.25 -18.90 2.71
N GLU A 295 17.55 -18.25 1.79
CA GLU A 295 18.07 -17.05 1.12
C GLU A 295 18.23 -15.87 2.08
N MET A 296 17.27 -15.65 2.99
CA MET A 296 17.36 -14.57 3.97
C MET A 296 18.54 -14.73 4.94
N LYS A 297 18.93 -15.96 5.30
CA LYS A 297 20.18 -16.21 6.06
C LYS A 297 21.41 -15.76 5.28
N VAL A 298 21.45 -16.03 3.98
CA VAL A 298 22.56 -15.61 3.11
C VAL A 298 22.56 -14.08 2.95
N LEU A 299 21.40 -13.49 2.71
CA LEU A 299 21.23 -12.03 2.59
C LEU A 299 21.55 -11.30 3.91
N TRP A 300 21.23 -11.87 5.05
CA TRP A 300 21.59 -11.30 6.36
C TRP A 300 23.11 -11.20 6.54
N ASN A 301 23.86 -12.23 6.12
CA ASN A 301 25.32 -12.24 6.17
C ASN A 301 25.96 -11.36 5.09
N GLY A 302 25.21 -11.02 4.05
CA GLY A 302 25.65 -10.17 2.95
C GLY A 302 26.02 -10.93 1.68
N VAL A 303 25.59 -10.37 0.57
CA VAL A 303 25.83 -10.89 -0.79
C VAL A 303 26.38 -9.78 -1.68
N TYR A 304 27.19 -10.14 -2.64
CA TYR A 304 27.69 -9.22 -3.65
C TYR A 304 26.76 -9.22 -4.86
N LEU A 305 26.21 -8.04 -5.20
CA LEU A 305 25.27 -7.83 -6.30
C LEU A 305 25.75 -6.67 -7.17
N LYS A 306 25.47 -6.75 -8.48
CA LYS A 306 25.67 -5.64 -9.40
C LYS A 306 24.60 -4.57 -9.17
N SER A 307 24.93 -3.32 -9.46
CA SER A 307 24.03 -2.18 -9.30
C SER A 307 24.26 -1.20 -10.45
N SER A 308 23.24 -0.46 -10.83
CA SER A 308 23.36 0.63 -11.81
C SER A 308 24.31 1.75 -11.37
N LEU A 309 24.68 1.80 -10.08
CA LEU A 309 25.62 2.79 -9.53
C LEU A 309 27.07 2.49 -9.81
N CYS A 310 27.43 1.21 -9.96
CA CYS A 310 28.83 0.82 -10.03
C CYS A 310 29.02 -0.46 -10.86
N ARG A 311 30.10 -0.50 -11.65
CA ARG A 311 30.45 -1.70 -12.46
C ARG A 311 30.89 -2.87 -11.59
N VAL A 312 31.48 -2.61 -10.42
CA VAL A 312 31.93 -3.64 -9.47
C VAL A 312 30.76 -4.08 -8.60
N PRO A 313 30.57 -5.39 -8.36
CA PRO A 313 29.55 -5.87 -7.44
C PRO A 313 29.75 -5.31 -6.02
N LEU A 314 28.68 -4.75 -5.45
CA LEU A 314 28.65 -4.16 -4.11
C LEU A 314 28.03 -5.14 -3.11
N ARG A 315 28.41 -5.04 -1.83
CA ARG A 315 27.84 -5.88 -0.77
C ARG A 315 26.50 -5.31 -0.32
N PHE A 316 25.48 -6.18 -0.32
CA PHE A 316 24.11 -5.88 0.14
C PHE A 316 23.69 -6.84 1.24
N ARG A 317 22.92 -6.35 2.21
CA ARG A 317 22.29 -7.18 3.26
C ARG A 317 20.79 -6.96 3.26
N ALA A 318 20.04 -7.93 3.79
CA ALA A 318 18.59 -7.76 3.90
C ALA A 318 18.02 -8.51 5.13
N ALA A 319 16.93 -7.95 5.69
CA ALA A 319 16.17 -8.52 6.79
C ALA A 319 14.66 -8.44 6.54
N ILE A 320 13.90 -9.41 7.06
CA ILE A 320 12.44 -9.33 7.15
C ILE A 320 12.11 -8.89 8.57
N ALA A 321 11.51 -7.71 8.72
CA ALA A 321 11.18 -7.14 10.02
C ALA A 321 9.71 -6.69 10.15
N CYS A 322 8.83 -7.10 9.22
CA CYS A 322 7.41 -6.84 9.29
C CYS A 322 6.63 -7.98 8.62
N ILE A 323 5.64 -8.54 9.30
CA ILE A 323 4.71 -9.54 8.76
C ILE A 323 3.32 -8.91 8.76
N CYS A 324 2.87 -8.50 7.58
CA CYS A 324 1.61 -7.80 7.36
C CYS A 324 0.65 -8.71 6.59
N CYS A 325 -0.22 -9.41 7.30
CA CYS A 325 -1.20 -10.34 6.76
C CYS A 325 -2.51 -10.26 7.54
N ASP A 326 -3.56 -10.90 7.07
CA ASP A 326 -4.74 -11.14 7.89
C ASP A 326 -4.38 -11.96 9.15
N VAL A 327 -5.24 -11.92 10.15
CA VAL A 327 -4.97 -12.57 11.45
C VAL A 327 -4.71 -14.08 11.32
N PRO A 328 -5.46 -14.85 10.53
CA PRO A 328 -5.18 -16.27 10.31
C PRO A 328 -3.84 -16.54 9.62
N ALA A 329 -3.50 -15.82 8.57
CA ALA A 329 -2.26 -16.00 7.83
C ALA A 329 -1.03 -15.59 8.66
N ALA A 330 -1.08 -14.44 9.33
CA ALA A 330 -0.01 -13.97 10.21
C ALA A 330 0.34 -15.01 11.27
N ARG A 331 -0.67 -15.69 11.84
CA ARG A 331 -0.47 -16.74 12.83
C ARG A 331 0.17 -17.99 12.24
N LYS A 332 -0.25 -18.40 11.04
CA LYS A 332 0.34 -19.56 10.36
C LYS A 332 1.81 -19.32 10.01
N ILE A 333 2.16 -18.09 9.60
CA ILE A 333 3.52 -17.68 9.27
C ILE A 333 4.39 -17.60 10.52
N CYS A 334 3.91 -16.92 11.56
CA CYS A 334 4.72 -16.64 12.76
C CYS A 334 4.63 -17.72 13.82
N GLY A 335 3.87 -18.78 13.58
CA GLY A 335 3.78 -19.92 14.48
C GLY A 335 2.93 -19.65 15.73
N PHE A 336 1.89 -18.82 15.63
CA PHE A 336 0.92 -18.68 16.73
C PHE A 336 -0.27 -19.64 16.56
N LYS A 337 -0.88 -19.99 17.68
CA LYS A 337 -2.11 -20.77 17.69
C LYS A 337 -3.28 -19.93 17.17
N SER A 338 -4.36 -20.54 16.71
CA SER A 338 -5.55 -19.84 16.21
C SER A 338 -6.03 -18.73 17.19
N HIS A 339 -6.60 -17.68 16.66
CA HIS A 339 -7.23 -16.62 17.47
C HIS A 339 -8.36 -17.19 18.36
N ASN A 340 -9.02 -18.24 17.92
CA ASN A 340 -9.98 -19.02 18.72
C ASN A 340 -9.25 -20.08 19.55
N SER A 341 -8.50 -19.65 20.53
CA SER A 341 -7.80 -20.51 21.49
C SER A 341 -7.58 -19.77 22.81
N HIS A 342 -7.37 -20.52 23.90
CA HIS A 342 -7.16 -19.93 25.23
C HIS A 342 -6.06 -18.86 25.29
N ARG A 343 -5.00 -18.98 24.49
CA ARG A 343 -3.91 -18.00 24.37
C ARG A 343 -3.78 -17.56 22.92
N GLY A 344 -4.91 -17.08 22.41
CA GLY A 344 -5.05 -16.71 21.01
C GLY A 344 -4.41 -15.38 20.61
N CYS A 345 -3.88 -14.55 21.50
CA CYS A 345 -3.21 -13.30 21.13
C CYS A 345 -1.75 -13.53 20.73
N SER A 346 -1.26 -12.85 19.66
CA SER A 346 0.15 -12.87 19.27
C SER A 346 1.00 -11.88 20.07
N LYS A 347 0.37 -10.86 20.68
CA LYS A 347 1.04 -9.77 21.39
C LYS A 347 1.11 -9.99 22.92
N CYS A 348 0.12 -10.64 23.50
CA CYS A 348 0.07 -10.87 24.95
C CYS A 348 -0.30 -12.29 25.33
N PHE A 349 -0.10 -12.64 26.61
CA PHE A 349 -0.46 -13.93 27.19
C PHE A 349 -1.83 -13.93 27.87
N LYS A 350 -2.72 -12.98 27.56
CA LYS A 350 -4.07 -12.99 28.10
C LYS A 350 -4.73 -14.32 27.86
N LEU A 351 -5.34 -14.87 28.90
CA LEU A 351 -6.13 -16.10 28.82
C LEU A 351 -7.57 -15.76 28.40
N PHE A 352 -8.06 -16.45 27.38
CA PHE A 352 -9.45 -16.37 26.94
C PHE A 352 -10.18 -17.60 27.41
N PRO A 353 -11.05 -17.51 28.45
CA PRO A 353 -11.87 -18.62 28.91
C PRO A 353 -12.84 -19.09 27.81
N GLY A 354 -13.28 -20.33 27.88
CA GLY A 354 -14.24 -20.90 26.93
C GLY A 354 -13.67 -22.09 26.16
N ASN A 355 -14.37 -22.49 25.12
CA ASN A 355 -13.98 -23.60 24.27
C ASN A 355 -14.50 -23.37 22.82
N VAL A 356 -14.13 -24.25 21.91
CA VAL A 356 -14.50 -24.15 20.50
C VAL A 356 -16.01 -24.31 20.27
N LYS A 357 -16.72 -25.03 21.14
CA LYS A 357 -18.16 -25.23 21.00
C LYS A 357 -18.98 -24.04 21.49
N ASP A 358 -18.56 -23.44 22.64
CA ASP A 358 -19.33 -22.40 23.34
C ASP A 358 -18.75 -20.99 23.13
N SER A 359 -17.78 -20.84 22.23
CA SER A 359 -16.98 -19.63 21.98
C SER A 359 -15.98 -19.30 23.12
N PHE A 360 -15.06 -18.39 22.81
CA PHE A 360 -14.07 -17.88 23.75
C PHE A 360 -14.48 -16.49 24.22
N ASP A 361 -14.25 -16.20 25.50
CA ASP A 361 -14.47 -14.89 26.07
C ASP A 361 -13.27 -13.97 25.82
N PHE A 362 -13.43 -12.99 24.96
CA PHE A 362 -12.41 -11.98 24.61
C PHE A 362 -12.58 -10.68 25.41
N SER A 363 -13.54 -10.61 26.33
CA SER A 363 -13.88 -9.43 27.13
C SER A 363 -12.79 -9.04 28.13
N GLY A 364 -12.97 -7.91 28.79
CA GLY A 364 -12.06 -7.40 29.81
C GLY A 364 -10.90 -6.59 29.21
N PHE A 365 -11.07 -5.25 29.18
CA PHE A 365 -10.18 -4.32 28.50
C PHE A 365 -9.26 -3.55 29.46
N LYS A 366 -8.95 -4.10 30.63
CA LYS A 366 -7.93 -3.60 31.54
C LYS A 366 -6.53 -4.02 31.06
N ARG A 367 -5.98 -3.31 30.08
CA ARG A 367 -4.73 -3.66 29.37
C ARG A 367 -3.51 -3.83 30.29
N LYS A 368 -3.46 -3.10 31.41
CA LYS A 368 -2.37 -3.23 32.40
C LYS A 368 -2.28 -4.64 33.00
N GLU A 369 -3.39 -5.38 32.99
CA GLU A 369 -3.46 -6.77 33.49
C GLU A 369 -3.07 -7.81 32.44
N TRP A 370 -2.79 -7.40 31.18
CA TRP A 370 -2.43 -8.34 30.12
C TRP A 370 -0.93 -8.66 30.17
N PRO A 371 -0.54 -9.91 30.50
CA PRO A 371 0.87 -10.28 30.53
C PRO A 371 1.47 -10.15 29.13
N LYS A 372 2.57 -9.45 28.99
CA LYS A 372 3.25 -9.29 27.69
C LYS A 372 3.92 -10.60 27.25
N ARG A 373 3.99 -10.83 25.97
CA ARG A 373 4.88 -11.84 25.37
C ARG A 373 6.26 -11.23 25.19
N ASP A 374 7.31 -12.04 25.34
CA ASP A 374 8.68 -11.67 24.98
C ASP A 374 9.31 -12.75 24.10
N ILE A 375 10.24 -12.36 23.24
CA ILE A 375 10.84 -13.23 22.24
C ILE A 375 11.72 -14.32 22.86
N ASN A 376 12.41 -14.06 23.97
CA ASN A 376 13.29 -15.02 24.60
C ASN A 376 12.52 -16.18 25.20
N THR A 377 11.47 -15.87 25.98
CA THR A 377 10.53 -16.86 26.51
C THR A 377 9.82 -17.60 25.38
N HIS A 378 9.45 -16.89 24.31
CA HIS A 378 8.83 -17.52 23.14
C HIS A 378 9.76 -18.55 22.50
N ARG A 379 11.02 -18.21 22.22
CA ARG A 379 12.04 -19.12 21.68
C ARG A 379 12.30 -20.31 22.59
N GLN A 380 12.36 -20.12 23.91
CA GLN A 380 12.47 -21.21 24.88
C GLN A 380 11.28 -22.18 24.82
N ASN A 381 10.07 -21.66 24.75
CA ASN A 381 8.86 -22.47 24.66
C ASN A 381 8.76 -23.24 23.33
N VAL A 382 9.19 -22.62 22.22
CA VAL A 382 9.33 -23.31 20.92
C VAL A 382 10.35 -24.45 21.00
N ARG A 383 11.49 -24.24 21.65
CA ARG A 383 12.49 -25.32 21.84
C ARG A 383 11.91 -26.51 22.65
N LYS A 384 11.07 -26.23 23.68
CA LYS A 384 10.36 -27.27 24.41
C LYS A 384 9.39 -28.04 23.50
N LEU A 385 8.64 -27.30 22.66
CA LEU A 385 7.70 -27.87 21.69
C LEU A 385 8.40 -28.78 20.67
N LEU A 386 9.56 -28.39 20.15
CA LEU A 386 10.33 -29.16 19.17
C LEU A 386 10.95 -30.43 19.78
N ARG A 387 11.15 -30.47 21.09
CA ARG A 387 11.65 -31.67 21.83
C ARG A 387 10.56 -32.68 22.14
N ALA A 388 9.28 -32.35 21.93
CA ALA A 388 8.17 -33.25 22.17
C ALA A 388 8.27 -34.51 21.30
N LYS A 389 8.20 -35.68 21.92
CA LYS A 389 8.37 -36.99 21.25
C LYS A 389 7.06 -37.48 20.65
N THR A 390 5.93 -37.05 21.19
CA THR A 390 4.58 -37.52 20.81
C THR A 390 3.71 -36.35 20.37
N ARG A 391 2.69 -36.68 19.57
CA ARG A 391 1.67 -35.69 19.15
C ARG A 391 0.93 -35.12 20.36
N LYS A 392 0.60 -35.95 21.35
CA LYS A 392 -0.13 -35.53 22.54
C LYS A 392 0.65 -34.47 23.32
N GLU A 393 1.91 -34.78 23.64
CA GLU A 393 2.81 -33.86 24.34
C GLU A 393 2.97 -32.54 23.58
N HIS A 394 3.17 -32.59 22.25
CA HIS A 394 3.28 -31.42 21.40
C HIS A 394 2.01 -30.57 21.45
N ASP A 395 0.82 -31.20 21.35
CA ASP A 395 -0.45 -30.47 21.34
C ASP A 395 -0.78 -29.86 22.72
N GLU A 396 -0.38 -30.51 23.81
CA GLU A 396 -0.49 -29.96 25.19
C GLU A 396 0.41 -28.75 25.38
N LEU A 397 1.67 -28.82 24.97
CA LEU A 397 2.61 -27.71 25.03
C LEU A 397 2.14 -26.54 24.12
N ALA A 398 1.66 -26.88 22.92
CA ALA A 398 1.11 -25.87 22.00
C ALA A 398 -0.13 -25.18 22.61
N LYS A 399 -1.00 -25.91 23.31
CA LYS A 399 -2.16 -25.34 24.01
C LYS A 399 -1.71 -24.46 25.19
N LYS A 400 -0.75 -24.94 25.98
CA LYS A 400 -0.22 -24.23 27.16
C LYS A 400 0.40 -22.88 26.79
N TYR A 401 1.22 -22.82 25.72
CA TYR A 401 1.97 -21.64 25.35
C TYR A 401 1.30 -20.81 24.23
N GLY A 402 0.27 -21.34 23.57
CA GLY A 402 -0.44 -20.67 22.47
C GLY A 402 0.41 -20.49 21.21
N LEU A 403 1.32 -21.44 20.91
CA LEU A 403 2.28 -21.32 19.82
C LEU A 403 2.57 -22.65 19.11
N TYR A 404 3.17 -22.52 17.94
CA TYR A 404 3.81 -23.56 17.14
C TYR A 404 5.20 -23.07 16.70
N TYR A 405 5.96 -23.97 16.10
CA TYR A 405 7.24 -23.57 15.48
C TYR A 405 6.99 -22.86 14.15
N SER A 406 7.68 -21.73 13.95
CA SER A 406 7.83 -21.06 12.66
C SER A 406 9.28 -21.14 12.21
N VAL A 407 9.51 -21.49 10.94
CA VAL A 407 10.85 -21.50 10.34
C VAL A 407 11.49 -20.10 10.29
N LEU A 408 10.70 -19.02 10.36
CA LEU A 408 11.23 -17.64 10.48
C LEU A 408 12.04 -17.42 11.76
N LEU A 409 11.78 -18.19 12.82
CA LEU A 409 12.57 -18.15 14.06
C LEU A 409 14.02 -18.67 13.89
N ASP A 410 14.33 -19.30 12.75
CA ASP A 410 15.70 -19.68 12.38
C ASP A 410 16.53 -18.48 11.92
N LEU A 411 15.91 -17.34 11.66
CA LEU A 411 16.57 -16.04 11.48
C LEU A 411 16.88 -15.49 12.88
N SER A 412 18.16 -15.25 13.18
CA SER A 412 18.63 -14.85 14.51
C SER A 412 17.96 -13.55 15.00
N TYR A 413 17.84 -12.60 14.10
CA TYR A 413 17.29 -11.27 14.33
C TYR A 413 15.76 -11.21 14.40
N PHE A 414 15.04 -12.31 14.05
CA PHE A 414 13.59 -12.26 13.85
C PHE A 414 12.82 -12.33 15.18
N ASP A 415 12.06 -11.29 15.46
CA ASP A 415 11.10 -11.22 16.57
C ASP A 415 9.66 -11.44 16.07
N CYS A 416 9.16 -12.68 16.16
CA CYS A 416 7.82 -13.02 15.70
C CYS A 416 6.69 -12.30 16.44
N ILE A 417 6.91 -11.81 17.66
CA ILE A 417 5.90 -11.09 18.45
C ILE A 417 5.81 -9.66 17.95
N ARG A 418 6.94 -8.98 17.88
CA ARG A 418 7.01 -7.58 17.49
C ARG A 418 6.73 -7.38 16.01
N PHE A 419 7.31 -8.25 15.15
CA PHE A 419 7.20 -8.10 13.70
C PHE A 419 5.86 -8.58 13.11
N THR A 420 5.03 -9.31 13.87
CA THR A 420 3.65 -9.61 13.48
C THR A 420 2.78 -8.40 13.76
N VAL A 421 2.49 -7.58 12.74
CA VAL A 421 1.57 -6.45 12.88
C VAL A 421 0.12 -6.90 12.88
N ILE A 422 -0.75 -6.05 13.42
CA ILE A 422 -2.20 -6.22 13.31
C ILE A 422 -2.65 -5.39 12.13
N ASP A 423 -3.07 -6.05 11.06
CA ASP A 423 -3.56 -5.36 9.88
C ASP A 423 -4.81 -4.54 10.19
N PRO A 424 -4.77 -3.21 10.04
CA PRO A 424 -5.91 -2.35 10.37
C PRO A 424 -7.09 -2.53 9.42
N MET A 425 -6.86 -2.93 8.18
CA MET A 425 -7.92 -3.16 7.19
C MET A 425 -8.85 -4.28 7.64
N HIS A 426 -8.29 -5.44 7.98
CA HIS A 426 -9.07 -6.59 8.47
C HIS A 426 -9.53 -6.38 9.92
N ASN A 427 -8.76 -5.69 10.75
CA ASN A 427 -9.12 -5.49 12.14
C ASN A 427 -10.25 -4.47 12.32
N LEU A 428 -10.11 -3.26 11.76
CA LEU A 428 -11.06 -2.16 11.96
C LEU A 428 -12.26 -2.27 11.01
N PHE A 429 -12.02 -2.38 9.70
CA PHE A 429 -13.07 -2.20 8.70
C PHE A 429 -13.80 -3.50 8.34
N LEU A 430 -13.11 -4.53 7.87
CA LEU A 430 -13.73 -5.82 7.58
C LEU A 430 -14.14 -6.59 8.83
N GLY A 431 -13.42 -6.38 9.93
CA GLY A 431 -13.70 -7.02 11.21
C GLY A 431 -14.76 -6.26 12.01
N THR A 432 -14.36 -5.19 12.69
CA THR A 432 -15.23 -4.52 13.67
C THR A 432 -16.39 -3.78 13.01
N ALA A 433 -16.16 -2.96 12.00
CA ALA A 433 -17.24 -2.18 11.39
C ALA A 433 -18.33 -3.07 10.76
N LYS A 434 -17.91 -4.08 10.01
CA LYS A 434 -18.83 -5.08 9.44
C LYS A 434 -19.57 -5.88 10.51
N SER A 435 -18.90 -6.24 11.59
CA SER A 435 -19.49 -6.99 12.70
C SER A 435 -20.52 -6.18 13.48
N MET A 436 -20.23 -4.88 13.70
CA MET A 436 -21.17 -3.95 14.34
C MET A 436 -22.49 -3.85 13.55
N PHE A 437 -22.39 -3.62 12.25
CA PHE A 437 -23.59 -3.54 11.41
C PHE A 437 -24.42 -4.84 11.46
N LYS A 438 -23.75 -6.00 11.35
CA LYS A 438 -24.43 -7.31 11.48
C LYS A 438 -25.08 -7.49 12.85
N LEU A 439 -24.44 -7.02 13.91
CA LEU A 439 -24.95 -7.13 15.28
C LEU A 439 -26.20 -6.26 15.46
N TRP A 440 -26.22 -5.03 14.96
CA TRP A 440 -27.42 -4.18 15.01
C TRP A 440 -28.61 -4.79 14.29
N MET A 441 -28.38 -5.41 13.12
CA MET A 441 -29.42 -6.15 12.40
C MET A 441 -29.89 -7.38 13.16
N LYS A 442 -28.97 -8.15 13.78
CA LYS A 442 -29.26 -9.34 14.58
C LYS A 442 -30.12 -9.01 15.79
N LEU A 443 -29.85 -7.91 16.45
CA LEU A 443 -30.52 -7.47 17.67
C LEU A 443 -31.82 -6.68 17.38
N GLY A 444 -32.14 -6.43 16.10
CA GLY A 444 -33.33 -5.65 15.72
C GLY A 444 -33.22 -4.16 16.03
N LEU A 445 -32.00 -3.66 16.34
CA LEU A 445 -31.73 -2.24 16.54
C LEU A 445 -31.86 -1.42 15.24
N LEU A 446 -31.71 -2.09 14.10
CA LEU A 446 -32.01 -1.57 12.76
C LEU A 446 -33.01 -2.49 12.09
N ASN A 447 -34.12 -1.94 11.65
CA ASN A 447 -35.18 -2.64 10.93
C ASN A 447 -35.18 -2.32 9.43
N LYS A 448 -36.11 -2.87 8.65
CA LYS A 448 -36.21 -2.63 7.20
C LYS A 448 -36.49 -1.18 6.83
N GLN A 449 -37.27 -0.46 7.65
CA GLN A 449 -37.58 0.96 7.42
C GLN A 449 -36.35 1.82 7.66
N ASP A 450 -35.57 1.52 8.71
CA ASP A 450 -34.31 2.19 9.01
C ASP A 450 -33.31 2.02 7.86
N ILE A 451 -33.20 0.81 7.29
CA ILE A 451 -32.34 0.57 6.13
C ILE A 451 -32.77 1.40 4.91
N GLN A 452 -34.07 1.55 4.67
CA GLN A 452 -34.58 2.41 3.59
C GLN A 452 -34.20 3.88 3.85
N ALA A 453 -34.37 4.34 5.10
CA ALA A 453 -33.94 5.68 5.51
C ALA A 453 -32.44 5.90 5.30
N MET A 454 -31.61 4.92 5.67
CA MET A 454 -30.17 4.93 5.43
C MET A 454 -29.85 5.04 3.93
N GLU A 455 -30.51 4.25 3.07
CA GLU A 455 -30.32 4.28 1.62
C GLU A 455 -30.69 5.64 1.02
N LYS A 456 -31.73 6.29 1.54
CA LYS A 456 -32.10 7.65 1.15
C LYS A 456 -31.01 8.65 1.56
N ARG A 457 -30.54 8.61 2.81
CA ARG A 457 -29.49 9.51 3.31
C ARG A 457 -28.17 9.34 2.58
N ILE A 458 -27.78 8.11 2.19
CA ILE A 458 -26.56 7.86 1.40
C ILE A 458 -26.62 8.58 0.04
N LYS A 459 -27.79 8.69 -0.57
CA LYS A 459 -27.98 9.39 -1.86
C LYS A 459 -27.79 10.90 -1.75
N GLU A 460 -28.00 11.48 -0.57
CA GLU A 460 -27.81 12.92 -0.32
C GLU A 460 -26.33 13.35 -0.33
N PHE A 461 -25.40 12.38 -0.24
CA PHE A 461 -23.99 12.70 -0.27
C PHE A 461 -23.49 13.04 -1.67
N ASP A 462 -22.89 14.22 -1.79
CA ASP A 462 -22.15 14.63 -2.97
C ASP A 462 -20.66 14.30 -2.80
N VAL A 463 -20.29 13.09 -3.22
CA VAL A 463 -18.92 12.54 -3.09
C VAL A 463 -18.14 12.64 -4.39
N GLY A 464 -16.84 12.96 -4.29
CA GLY A 464 -15.92 12.97 -5.41
C GLY A 464 -15.57 11.55 -5.90
N THR A 465 -15.06 11.46 -7.11
CA THR A 465 -14.69 10.19 -7.75
C THR A 465 -13.57 9.44 -7.00
N GLY A 466 -12.73 10.15 -6.25
CA GLY A 466 -11.60 9.57 -5.50
C GLY A 466 -11.99 8.75 -4.26
N LEU A 467 -13.22 8.91 -3.75
CA LEU A 467 -13.69 8.15 -2.57
C LEU A 467 -14.25 6.76 -2.90
N GLY A 468 -14.51 6.47 -4.18
CA GLY A 468 -15.27 5.28 -4.57
C GLY A 468 -16.74 5.38 -4.15
N ARG A 469 -17.63 4.76 -4.89
CA ARG A 469 -19.07 4.78 -4.59
C ARG A 469 -19.41 3.67 -3.61
N LEU A 470 -20.14 4.01 -2.52
CA LEU A 470 -20.89 3.00 -1.80
C LEU A 470 -22.06 2.51 -2.68
N PRO A 471 -22.32 1.21 -2.71
CA PRO A 471 -23.53 0.70 -3.32
C PRO A 471 -24.76 1.35 -2.63
N HIS A 472 -25.66 1.90 -3.42
CA HIS A 472 -26.84 2.58 -2.89
C HIS A 472 -27.81 1.64 -2.15
N LYS A 473 -27.74 0.35 -2.40
CA LYS A 473 -28.56 -0.68 -1.74
C LYS A 473 -27.75 -1.42 -0.67
N ILE A 474 -27.71 -0.86 0.51
CA ILE A 474 -27.03 -1.48 1.67
C ILE A 474 -27.77 -2.74 2.12
N SER A 475 -29.09 -2.75 2.02
CA SER A 475 -29.96 -3.87 2.41
C SER A 475 -29.63 -5.18 1.71
N ALA A 476 -29.33 -5.12 0.42
CA ALA A 476 -29.10 -6.30 -0.40
C ALA A 476 -27.61 -6.73 -0.42
N ASN A 477 -26.66 -5.82 -0.13
CA ASN A 477 -25.27 -6.02 -0.51
C ASN A 477 -24.24 -5.81 0.60
N TYR A 478 -24.61 -5.44 1.85
CA TYR A 478 -23.62 -5.17 2.90
C TYR A 478 -22.68 -6.36 3.20
N GLY A 479 -23.19 -7.58 3.00
CA GLY A 479 -22.39 -8.80 3.14
C GLY A 479 -21.22 -8.89 2.16
N CYS A 480 -21.39 -8.29 0.97
CA CYS A 480 -20.42 -8.28 -0.14
C CYS A 480 -19.57 -7.02 -0.21
N TYR A 481 -19.73 -6.09 0.73
CA TYR A 481 -18.93 -4.86 0.74
C TYR A 481 -17.45 -5.18 0.88
N THR A 482 -16.64 -4.54 0.02
CA THR A 482 -15.18 -4.60 0.09
C THR A 482 -14.66 -3.86 1.31
N ALA A 483 -13.40 -4.10 1.66
CA ALA A 483 -12.72 -3.38 2.74
C ALA A 483 -12.76 -1.86 2.55
N SER A 484 -12.54 -1.38 1.32
CA SER A 484 -12.62 0.05 0.97
C SER A 484 -14.03 0.62 1.19
N GLN A 485 -15.06 -0.14 0.88
CA GLN A 485 -16.45 0.28 1.11
C GLN A 485 -16.78 0.35 2.61
N TRP A 486 -16.32 -0.62 3.41
CA TRP A 486 -16.46 -0.57 4.86
C TRP A 486 -15.65 0.58 5.49
N LYS A 487 -14.45 0.87 4.96
CA LYS A 487 -13.68 2.05 5.37
C LYS A 487 -14.46 3.34 5.10
N ASN A 488 -14.96 3.52 3.88
CA ASN A 488 -15.74 4.70 3.51
C ASN A 488 -17.04 4.81 4.31
N TRP A 489 -17.75 3.70 4.51
CA TRP A 489 -18.90 3.64 5.38
C TRP A 489 -18.55 4.19 6.78
N THR A 490 -17.51 3.66 7.39
CA THR A 490 -17.10 4.04 8.75
C THR A 490 -16.69 5.51 8.83
N LEU A 491 -15.83 5.97 7.93
CA LEU A 491 -15.17 7.26 8.04
C LEU A 491 -16.02 8.44 7.51
N VAL A 492 -16.93 8.19 6.58
CA VAL A 492 -17.63 9.25 5.84
C VAL A 492 -19.13 9.23 6.12
N TYR A 493 -19.76 8.07 5.99
CA TYR A 493 -21.22 8.01 5.92
C TYR A 493 -21.89 7.74 7.27
N SER A 494 -21.31 6.86 8.08
CA SER A 494 -22.03 6.16 9.14
C SER A 494 -22.63 7.08 10.21
N LEU A 495 -21.95 8.14 10.63
CA LEU A 495 -22.44 9.00 11.70
C LEU A 495 -23.70 9.76 11.27
N PHE A 496 -23.71 10.35 10.09
CA PHE A 496 -24.89 11.04 9.55
C PHE A 496 -26.01 10.06 9.20
N VAL A 497 -25.67 8.93 8.59
CA VAL A 497 -26.66 7.98 8.09
C VAL A 497 -27.39 7.27 9.22
N LEU A 498 -26.73 7.00 10.32
CA LEU A 498 -27.28 6.28 11.49
C LEU A 498 -27.96 7.17 12.52
N ASP A 499 -27.79 8.47 12.41
CA ASP A 499 -28.35 9.43 13.36
C ASP A 499 -29.87 9.29 13.51
N GLY A 500 -30.37 9.23 14.75
CA GLY A 500 -31.77 9.04 15.08
C GLY A 500 -32.35 7.66 14.67
N LEU A 501 -31.55 6.75 14.07
CA LEU A 501 -31.95 5.37 13.76
C LEU A 501 -31.45 4.39 14.84
N LEU A 502 -30.30 4.65 15.40
CA LEU A 502 -29.79 3.91 16.56
C LEU A 502 -30.12 4.62 17.86
N PRO A 503 -30.41 3.88 18.95
CA PRO A 503 -30.49 4.48 20.28
C PRO A 503 -29.21 5.22 20.65
N GLU A 504 -29.32 6.29 21.41
CA GLU A 504 -28.24 7.25 21.67
C GLU A 504 -26.97 6.61 22.26
N GLU A 505 -27.14 5.67 23.18
CA GLU A 505 -25.98 4.98 23.80
C GLU A 505 -25.20 4.13 22.79
N HIS A 506 -25.89 3.46 21.86
CA HIS A 506 -25.28 2.70 20.77
C HIS A 506 -24.59 3.62 19.79
N MET A 507 -25.20 4.78 19.50
CA MET A 507 -24.62 5.80 18.64
C MET A 507 -23.35 6.39 19.25
N ARG A 508 -23.33 6.71 20.55
CA ARG A 508 -22.15 7.21 21.26
C ARG A 508 -21.02 6.16 21.33
N CYS A 509 -21.39 4.87 21.45
CA CYS A 509 -20.41 3.78 21.35
C CYS A 509 -19.78 3.74 19.97
N TRP A 510 -20.57 3.83 18.90
CA TRP A 510 -20.10 3.86 17.53
C TRP A 510 -19.24 5.07 17.20
N GLN A 511 -19.62 6.26 17.67
CA GLN A 511 -18.85 7.49 17.53
C GLN A 511 -17.41 7.35 18.02
N ALA A 512 -17.20 6.76 19.20
CA ALA A 512 -15.85 6.55 19.75
C ALA A 512 -14.99 5.71 18.79
N PHE A 513 -15.55 4.67 18.16
CA PHE A 513 -14.87 3.85 17.18
C PHE A 513 -14.55 4.63 15.89
N VAL A 514 -15.51 5.38 15.36
CA VAL A 514 -15.31 6.19 14.14
C VAL A 514 -14.24 7.24 14.33
N LEU A 515 -14.24 7.94 15.47
CA LEU A 515 -13.23 8.95 15.81
C LEU A 515 -11.83 8.32 15.92
N ALA A 516 -11.71 7.18 16.60
CA ALA A 516 -10.45 6.46 16.66
C ALA A 516 -9.95 6.09 15.26
N CYS A 517 -10.83 5.54 14.41
CA CYS A 517 -10.48 5.20 13.03
C CYS A 517 -10.05 6.44 12.21
N LYS A 518 -10.67 7.61 12.42
CA LYS A 518 -10.29 8.85 11.75
C LYS A 518 -8.89 9.32 12.15
N PHE A 519 -8.52 9.25 13.42
CA PHE A 519 -7.16 9.56 13.85
C PHE A 519 -6.15 8.57 13.26
N LEU A 520 -6.42 7.28 13.39
CA LEU A 520 -5.51 6.23 12.90
C LEU A 520 -5.29 6.27 11.38
N THR A 521 -6.31 6.71 10.61
CA THR A 521 -6.20 6.84 9.15
C THR A 521 -5.61 8.18 8.69
N ARG A 522 -4.99 8.96 9.55
CA ARG A 522 -4.24 10.14 9.15
C ARG A 522 -2.91 9.73 8.50
N PRO A 523 -2.49 10.42 7.44
CA PRO A 523 -1.21 10.14 6.78
C PRO A 523 0.00 10.51 7.64
N VAL A 524 -0.19 11.49 8.52
CA VAL A 524 0.75 11.93 9.54
C VAL A 524 -0.01 11.96 10.87
N ILE A 525 0.52 11.31 11.87
CA ILE A 525 -0.11 11.23 13.20
C ILE A 525 0.87 11.67 14.29
N SER A 526 0.42 12.56 15.16
CA SER A 526 1.19 12.95 16.34
C SER A 526 1.04 11.93 17.48
N ALA A 527 1.98 11.96 18.42
CA ALA A 527 1.91 11.13 19.63
C ALA A 527 0.60 11.37 20.42
N LEU A 528 0.15 12.64 20.52
CA LEU A 528 -1.08 13.00 21.19
C LEU A 528 -2.33 12.42 20.49
N GLU A 529 -2.37 12.49 19.17
CA GLU A 529 -3.47 11.92 18.36
C GLU A 529 -3.52 10.40 18.46
N LEU A 530 -2.35 9.75 18.49
CA LEU A 530 -2.26 8.31 18.69
C LEU A 530 -2.77 7.90 20.08
N GLU A 531 -2.42 8.66 21.13
CA GLU A 531 -2.97 8.46 22.49
C GLU A 531 -4.49 8.61 22.51
N LYS A 532 -5.03 9.65 21.87
CA LYS A 532 -6.49 9.87 21.77
C LYS A 532 -7.17 8.72 21.04
N ALA A 533 -6.61 8.27 19.90
CA ALA A 533 -7.16 7.14 19.15
C ALA A 533 -7.19 5.85 19.98
N ASP A 534 -6.11 5.57 20.69
CA ASP A 534 -5.97 4.42 21.55
C ASP A 534 -6.98 4.43 22.72
N LEU A 535 -7.14 5.59 23.39
CA LEU A 535 -8.13 5.78 24.45
C LEU A 535 -9.56 5.58 23.95
N MET A 536 -9.88 6.13 22.78
CA MET A 536 -11.21 5.98 22.15
C MET A 536 -11.51 4.52 21.79
N LEU A 537 -10.51 3.74 21.31
CA LEU A 537 -10.70 2.31 21.05
C LEU A 537 -10.97 1.54 22.36
N VAL A 538 -10.29 1.87 23.45
CA VAL A 538 -10.55 1.25 24.75
C VAL A 538 -11.95 1.58 25.25
N GLN A 539 -12.34 2.86 25.18
CA GLN A 539 -13.68 3.31 25.55
C GLN A 539 -14.77 2.63 24.72
N PHE A 540 -14.54 2.51 23.40
CA PHE A 540 -15.43 1.75 22.53
C PHE A 540 -15.58 0.30 22.99
N CYS A 541 -14.48 -0.39 23.25
CA CYS A 541 -14.52 -1.79 23.65
C CYS A 541 -15.20 -2.00 25.01
N GLN A 542 -14.99 -1.09 25.98
CA GLN A 542 -15.63 -1.14 27.30
C GLN A 542 -17.14 -0.86 27.19
N LYS A 543 -17.54 0.16 26.43
CA LYS A 543 -18.95 0.45 26.17
C LYS A 543 -19.62 -0.69 25.39
N PHE A 544 -18.93 -1.26 24.41
CA PHE A 544 -19.41 -2.40 23.66
C PHE A 544 -19.70 -3.61 24.58
N GLU A 545 -18.77 -3.96 25.46
CA GLU A 545 -18.93 -5.03 26.44
C GLU A 545 -20.14 -4.78 27.34
N HIS A 546 -20.36 -3.52 27.77
CA HIS A 546 -21.50 -3.13 28.60
C HIS A 546 -22.83 -3.24 27.86
N LEU A 547 -22.91 -2.73 26.61
CA LEU A 547 -24.17 -2.66 25.84
C LEU A 547 -24.59 -4.01 25.24
N TYR A 548 -23.62 -4.81 24.77
CA TYR A 548 -23.89 -6.01 23.98
C TYR A 548 -23.53 -7.30 24.71
N GLY A 549 -22.87 -7.20 25.85
CA GLY A 549 -22.44 -8.35 26.66
C GLY A 549 -21.13 -8.98 26.19
N LYS A 550 -20.54 -9.75 27.10
CA LYS A 550 -19.21 -10.40 26.89
C LYS A 550 -19.18 -11.39 25.73
N SER A 551 -20.30 -12.09 25.49
CA SER A 551 -20.40 -13.12 24.43
C SER A 551 -20.31 -12.54 23.01
N GLU A 552 -20.65 -11.27 22.82
CA GLU A 552 -20.57 -10.60 21.53
C GLU A 552 -19.18 -9.99 21.26
N VAL A 553 -18.30 -9.90 22.26
CA VAL A 553 -16.93 -9.39 22.10
C VAL A 553 -16.12 -10.32 21.20
N LYS A 554 -15.56 -9.78 20.13
CA LYS A 554 -14.81 -10.52 19.10
C LYS A 554 -13.29 -10.38 19.32
N PRO A 555 -12.46 -11.31 18.79
CA PRO A 555 -11.00 -11.23 18.85
C PRO A 555 -10.42 -9.91 18.37
N ASN A 556 -11.02 -9.30 17.32
CA ASN A 556 -10.59 -8.04 16.77
C ASN A 556 -10.61 -6.89 17.80
N MET A 557 -11.58 -6.89 18.71
CA MET A 557 -11.68 -5.87 19.77
C MET A 557 -10.55 -6.00 20.78
N HIS A 558 -10.14 -7.21 21.14
CA HIS A 558 -8.94 -7.40 21.95
C HIS A 558 -7.69 -6.88 21.22
N LEU A 559 -7.59 -7.12 19.92
CA LEU A 559 -6.47 -6.67 19.10
C LEU A 559 -6.42 -5.14 18.95
N HIS A 560 -7.55 -4.41 19.08
CA HIS A 560 -7.54 -2.94 19.12
C HIS A 560 -6.58 -2.42 20.21
N GLY A 561 -6.48 -3.09 21.34
CA GLY A 561 -5.59 -2.73 22.45
C GLY A 561 -4.10 -2.82 22.13
N HIS A 562 -3.71 -3.37 20.96
CA HIS A 562 -2.33 -3.53 20.51
C HIS A 562 -2.02 -2.73 19.22
N LEU A 563 -3.00 -2.00 18.64
CA LEU A 563 -2.77 -1.21 17.43
C LEU A 563 -1.78 -0.06 17.66
N LYS A 564 -1.86 0.60 18.81
CA LYS A 564 -0.91 1.66 19.19
C LYS A 564 0.54 1.17 19.14
N GLU A 565 0.82 -0.02 19.67
CA GLU A 565 2.15 -0.64 19.64
C GLU A 565 2.64 -0.82 18.19
N CYS A 566 1.75 -1.26 17.27
CA CYS A 566 2.09 -1.40 15.86
C CYS A 566 2.39 -0.05 15.19
N VAL A 567 1.64 1.01 15.53
CA VAL A 567 1.89 2.36 14.98
C VAL A 567 3.20 2.93 15.50
N LEU A 568 3.53 2.73 16.77
CA LEU A 568 4.82 3.16 17.35
C LEU A 568 6.00 2.42 16.71
N ASP A 569 5.82 1.14 16.33
CA ASP A 569 6.86 0.33 15.72
C ASP A 569 7.05 0.62 14.22
N TYR A 570 5.98 0.96 13.48
CA TYR A 570 5.99 1.02 12.01
C TYR A 570 5.43 2.32 11.42
N GLY A 571 5.17 3.34 12.24
CA GLY A 571 4.56 4.59 11.78
C GLY A 571 3.07 4.45 11.44
N PRO A 572 2.50 5.36 10.66
CA PRO A 572 1.08 5.38 10.32
C PRO A 572 0.58 4.07 9.70
N ILE A 573 -0.71 3.75 9.93
CA ILE A 573 -1.29 2.46 9.54
C ILE A 573 -1.20 2.11 8.05
N TYR A 574 -1.06 3.08 7.16
CA TYR A 574 -0.88 2.77 5.72
C TYR A 574 0.42 2.04 5.43
N ASN A 575 1.42 2.12 6.31
CA ASN A 575 2.68 1.43 6.12
C ASN A 575 2.53 -0.09 6.27
N PHE A 576 1.50 -0.54 7.00
CA PHE A 576 1.31 -1.96 7.33
C PHE A 576 -0.13 -2.46 7.21
N TRP A 577 -0.96 -1.88 6.31
CA TRP A 577 -2.29 -2.41 6.01
C TRP A 577 -2.30 -3.27 4.73
N CYS A 578 -3.25 -4.19 4.64
CA CYS A 578 -3.32 -5.15 3.54
C CYS A 578 -3.97 -4.63 2.25
N PHE A 579 -4.47 -3.38 2.17
CA PHE A 579 -5.14 -2.86 0.96
C PHE A 579 -4.29 -2.99 -0.31
N SER A 580 -2.97 -2.77 -0.22
CA SER A 580 -2.07 -2.91 -1.36
C SER A 580 -1.95 -4.36 -1.81
N PHE A 581 -1.86 -5.30 -0.88
CA PHE A 581 -1.72 -6.73 -1.18
C PHE A 581 -3.00 -7.32 -1.75
N GLU A 582 -4.17 -6.91 -1.26
CA GLU A 582 -5.48 -7.25 -1.85
C GLU A 582 -5.57 -6.79 -3.31
N ARG A 583 -5.06 -5.58 -3.62
CA ARG A 583 -4.96 -5.10 -4.98
C ARG A 583 -4.04 -5.98 -5.84
N PHE A 584 -2.94 -6.47 -5.30
CA PHE A 584 -2.02 -7.37 -6.01
C PHE A 584 -2.66 -8.73 -6.30
N ASN A 585 -3.42 -9.28 -5.36
CA ASN A 585 -4.25 -10.45 -5.60
C ASN A 585 -5.25 -10.20 -6.75
N GLY A 586 -5.85 -9.01 -6.80
CA GLY A 586 -6.71 -8.58 -7.91
C GLY A 586 -5.99 -8.55 -9.25
N ILE A 587 -4.72 -8.10 -9.29
CA ILE A 587 -3.88 -8.14 -10.50
C ILE A 587 -3.61 -9.58 -10.92
N LEU A 588 -3.21 -10.46 -10.00
CA LEU A 588 -2.99 -11.88 -10.30
C LEU A 588 -4.27 -12.57 -10.81
N CYS A 589 -5.43 -12.25 -10.23
CA CYS A 589 -6.73 -12.73 -10.72
C CYS A 589 -7.10 -12.24 -12.12
N SER A 590 -6.53 -11.10 -12.55
CA SER A 590 -6.79 -10.55 -13.89
C SER A 590 -6.05 -11.31 -15.01
N PHE A 591 -5.04 -12.11 -14.67
CA PHE A 591 -4.28 -12.89 -15.63
C PHE A 591 -5.12 -14.06 -16.16
N LYS A 592 -5.35 -14.09 -17.47
CA LYS A 592 -6.04 -15.19 -18.13
C LYS A 592 -5.17 -16.44 -18.15
N THR A 593 -5.67 -17.53 -17.61
CA THR A 593 -5.01 -18.85 -17.64
C THR A 593 -5.88 -19.87 -18.39
N ASN A 594 -5.27 -20.97 -18.82
CA ASN A 594 -6.00 -22.09 -19.45
C ASN A 594 -6.49 -23.13 -18.42
N ASN A 595 -6.48 -22.79 -17.15
CA ASN A 595 -6.89 -23.62 -16.01
C ASN A 595 -6.05 -24.90 -15.81
N ARG A 596 -4.88 -25.01 -16.44
CA ARG A 596 -3.91 -26.10 -16.25
C ARG A 596 -2.62 -25.53 -15.66
N SER A 597 -2.06 -26.17 -14.62
CA SER A 597 -0.82 -25.70 -13.96
C SER A 597 -0.86 -24.19 -13.72
N ILE A 598 -1.91 -23.71 -13.05
CA ILE A 598 -2.25 -22.30 -12.88
C ILE A 598 -1.10 -21.53 -12.25
N GLU A 599 -0.42 -22.10 -11.27
CA GLU A 599 0.68 -21.49 -10.54
C GLU A 599 1.85 -21.13 -11.46
N ILE A 600 2.20 -22.05 -12.37
CA ILE A 600 3.27 -21.84 -13.35
C ILE A 600 2.88 -20.73 -14.34
N GLN A 601 1.62 -20.73 -14.80
CA GLN A 601 1.15 -19.69 -15.71
C GLN A 601 1.08 -18.31 -15.04
N LEU A 602 0.61 -18.24 -13.79
CA LEU A 602 0.60 -17.01 -13.00
C LEU A 602 2.02 -16.47 -12.82
N MET A 603 2.98 -17.32 -12.44
CA MET A 603 4.37 -16.89 -12.26
C MET A 603 4.99 -16.41 -13.57
N ARG A 604 4.79 -17.12 -14.68
CA ARG A 604 5.27 -16.70 -16.01
C ARG A 604 4.71 -15.35 -16.44
N LYS A 605 3.40 -15.13 -16.23
CA LYS A 605 2.75 -13.88 -16.58
C LYS A 605 3.19 -12.72 -15.68
N LEU A 606 3.35 -12.98 -14.40
CA LEU A 606 3.93 -12.06 -13.46
C LEU A 606 5.33 -11.60 -13.89
N LEU A 607 6.23 -12.54 -14.20
CA LEU A 607 7.60 -12.20 -14.62
C LEU A 607 7.61 -11.38 -15.91
N SER A 608 6.74 -11.72 -16.87
CA SER A 608 6.58 -10.94 -18.11
C SER A 608 6.03 -9.53 -17.84
N ASP A 609 5.05 -9.40 -16.93
CA ASP A 609 4.45 -8.13 -16.53
C ASP A 609 5.47 -7.21 -15.84
N HIS A 610 6.21 -7.74 -14.87
CA HIS A 610 7.28 -7.00 -14.19
C HIS A 610 8.41 -6.59 -15.13
N PHE A 611 8.82 -7.49 -16.04
CA PHE A 611 9.81 -7.16 -17.06
C PHE A 611 9.34 -5.98 -17.91
N SER A 612 8.10 -6.01 -18.38
CA SER A 612 7.53 -4.95 -19.24
C SER A 612 7.44 -3.59 -18.52
N LEU A 613 7.18 -3.59 -17.21
CA LEU A 613 7.06 -2.37 -16.41
C LEU A 613 8.42 -1.80 -15.97
N SER A 614 9.47 -2.61 -15.95
CA SER A 614 10.79 -2.23 -15.47
C SER A 614 11.85 -2.13 -16.56
N ALA A 615 11.49 -2.37 -17.82
CA ALA A 615 12.42 -2.31 -18.94
C ALA A 615 12.81 -0.85 -19.23
N SER A 616 14.11 -0.58 -19.28
CA SER A 616 14.64 0.70 -19.76
C SER A 616 14.45 0.79 -21.28
N LEU A 617 13.82 1.85 -21.74
CA LEU A 617 13.63 2.12 -23.16
C LEU A 617 14.93 2.70 -23.76
N PRO A 618 15.24 2.40 -25.03
CA PRO A 618 16.31 3.10 -25.74
C PRO A 618 16.03 4.60 -25.75
N SER A 619 17.00 5.42 -25.33
CA SER A 619 16.84 6.86 -25.16
C SER A 619 16.38 7.59 -26.45
N GLU A 620 16.77 7.08 -27.60
CA GLU A 620 16.40 7.61 -28.92
C GLU A 620 14.89 7.58 -29.20
N PHE A 621 14.12 6.73 -28.51
CA PHE A 621 12.69 6.55 -28.73
C PHE A 621 11.82 6.79 -27.49
N GLU A 622 12.43 7.19 -26.37
CA GLU A 622 11.77 7.33 -25.08
C GLU A 622 10.66 8.39 -25.11
N GLU A 623 10.92 9.56 -25.67
CA GLU A 623 9.92 10.65 -25.78
C GLU A 623 8.69 10.22 -26.59
N ASN A 624 8.88 9.57 -27.73
CA ASN A 624 7.80 9.11 -28.57
C ASN A 624 6.95 8.05 -27.86
N PHE A 625 7.61 7.17 -27.12
CA PHE A 625 6.96 6.14 -26.35
C PHE A 625 6.16 6.72 -25.18
N LEU A 626 6.74 7.62 -24.39
CA LEU A 626 6.09 8.30 -23.29
C LEU A 626 4.89 9.14 -23.76
N SER A 627 4.97 9.78 -24.94
CA SER A 627 3.84 10.52 -25.52
C SER A 627 2.64 9.64 -25.84
N MET A 628 2.86 8.42 -26.32
CA MET A 628 1.80 7.44 -26.60
C MET A 628 1.11 6.95 -25.32
N PHE A 629 1.87 6.78 -24.25
CA PHE A 629 1.40 6.25 -22.96
C PHE A 629 1.18 7.32 -21.89
N SER A 630 1.40 8.60 -22.21
CA SER A 630 1.28 9.72 -21.25
C SER A 630 -0.07 9.77 -20.50
N ARG A 631 -1.13 9.26 -21.11
CA ARG A 631 -2.43 9.11 -20.44
C ARG A 631 -2.43 8.02 -19.35
N TYR A 632 -1.48 7.12 -19.35
CA TYR A 632 -1.34 6.02 -18.40
C TYR A 632 -0.19 6.22 -17.42
N THR A 633 0.76 7.09 -17.77
CA THR A 633 1.95 7.44 -16.95
C THR A 633 1.79 8.75 -16.17
N ILE A 634 0.57 9.34 -16.10
CA ILE A 634 0.30 10.56 -15.34
C ILE A 634 0.40 10.32 -13.83
N ASN A 635 1.50 9.83 -13.39
CA ASN A 635 2.09 9.97 -12.08
C ASN A 635 3.60 9.91 -12.27
N SER A 636 4.13 10.92 -12.96
CA SER A 636 5.57 11.11 -13.09
C SER A 636 6.18 11.15 -11.69
N ALA A 637 7.19 10.34 -11.51
CA ALA A 637 7.94 10.20 -10.25
C ALA A 637 8.54 11.53 -9.75
N ASP A 638 8.62 12.54 -10.59
CA ASP A 638 9.32 13.81 -10.32
C ASP A 638 8.63 14.72 -9.30
N SER A 639 7.32 14.52 -9.03
CA SER A 639 6.59 15.32 -8.03
C SER A 639 6.42 14.61 -6.67
N LEU A 640 6.94 13.39 -6.52
CA LEU A 640 6.63 12.52 -5.37
C LEU A 640 7.78 12.42 -4.35
N THR A 641 8.89 13.11 -4.58
CA THR A 641 10.12 12.91 -3.84
C THR A 641 10.09 13.40 -2.39
N ASP A 642 9.18 14.29 -1.99
CA ASP A 642 9.24 14.91 -0.68
C ASP A 642 7.98 14.88 0.18
N ILE A 643 7.01 14.02 -0.14
CA ILE A 643 5.75 13.95 0.62
C ILE A 643 5.97 13.63 2.09
N VAL A 644 6.95 12.79 2.40
CA VAL A 644 7.27 12.41 3.78
C VAL A 644 7.84 13.62 4.54
N LYS A 645 8.64 14.45 3.89
CA LYS A 645 9.16 15.70 4.45
C LYS A 645 8.09 16.80 4.51
N LEU A 646 7.30 16.90 3.45
CA LEU A 646 6.30 17.95 3.28
C LEU A 646 5.06 17.73 4.15
N GLY A 647 4.61 16.47 4.32
CA GLY A 647 3.41 16.14 5.05
C GLY A 647 3.37 16.69 6.48
N PRO A 648 4.37 16.42 7.34
CA PRO A 648 4.46 16.99 8.68
C PRO A 648 4.50 18.51 8.68
N LYS A 649 5.29 19.13 7.79
CA LYS A 649 5.40 20.59 7.68
C LYS A 649 4.07 21.23 7.27
N LEU A 650 3.36 20.66 6.29
CA LEU A 650 2.03 21.14 5.91
C LEU A 650 1.01 20.97 7.03
N MET A 651 1.03 19.86 7.75
CA MET A 651 0.11 19.65 8.87
C MET A 651 0.39 20.61 10.01
N LYS A 652 1.67 20.83 10.35
CA LYS A 652 2.09 21.81 11.35
C LYS A 652 1.68 23.24 10.93
N ALA A 653 1.95 23.61 9.69
CA ALA A 653 1.57 24.90 9.14
C ALA A 653 0.04 25.10 9.12
N ALA A 654 -0.73 24.06 8.73
CA ALA A 654 -2.18 24.13 8.64
C ALA A 654 -2.86 24.34 10.01
N LEU A 655 -2.25 23.88 11.11
CA LEU A 655 -2.82 23.89 12.46
C LEU A 655 -2.14 24.89 13.41
N SER A 656 -1.00 25.50 13.02
CA SER A 656 -0.29 26.45 13.90
C SER A 656 -1.17 27.64 14.25
N SER A 657 -1.19 28.01 15.53
CA SER A 657 -1.78 29.27 15.99
C SER A 657 -0.83 30.47 15.83
N ASN A 658 0.47 30.23 15.72
CA ASN A 658 1.48 31.24 15.53
C ASN A 658 1.93 31.27 14.06
N LEU A 659 1.46 32.26 13.32
CA LEU A 659 1.76 32.41 11.89
C LEU A 659 3.18 32.91 11.63
N LEU A 660 3.80 33.59 12.60
CA LEU A 660 5.15 34.16 12.46
C LEU A 660 6.25 33.09 12.44
N GLU A 661 5.97 31.90 13.00
CA GLU A 661 6.91 30.78 13.03
C GLU A 661 6.84 29.88 11.79
N ILE A 662 5.94 30.20 10.84
CA ILE A 662 5.77 29.37 9.64
C ILE A 662 6.81 29.79 8.60
N ASP A 663 7.58 28.82 8.10
CA ASP A 663 8.47 29.03 6.95
C ASP A 663 7.66 29.00 5.64
N TRP A 664 7.05 30.13 5.32
CA TRP A 664 6.24 30.31 4.13
C TRP A 664 7.00 30.03 2.85
N LYS A 665 8.30 30.40 2.79
CA LYS A 665 9.12 30.23 1.60
C LYS A 665 9.31 28.78 1.19
N THR A 666 9.65 27.93 2.15
CA THR A 666 9.80 26.49 1.91
C THR A 666 8.48 25.83 1.57
N LEU A 667 7.36 26.20 2.20
CA LEU A 667 6.06 25.60 1.91
C LEU A 667 5.52 26.00 0.54
N GLU A 668 5.80 27.20 0.07
CA GLU A 668 5.34 27.70 -1.22
C GLU A 668 6.13 27.15 -2.40
N SER A 669 7.38 26.76 -2.22
CA SER A 669 8.17 26.06 -3.24
C SER A 669 7.55 24.73 -3.67
N GLU A 670 6.69 24.14 -2.81
CA GLU A 670 6.00 22.86 -3.05
C GLU A 670 4.61 23.01 -3.72
N VAL A 671 4.25 24.24 -4.06
CA VAL A 671 2.98 24.54 -4.74
C VAL A 671 3.21 24.60 -6.25
N HIS A 672 2.62 23.66 -6.97
CA HIS A 672 2.70 23.63 -8.43
C HIS A 672 1.50 24.33 -9.05
N LEU A 673 1.79 25.36 -9.85
CA LEU A 673 0.80 26.16 -10.57
C LEU A 673 0.67 25.68 -12.01
N PRO A 674 -0.55 25.63 -12.58
CA PRO A 674 -0.72 25.29 -13.99
C PRO A 674 -0.10 26.39 -14.90
N PRO A 675 0.32 26.05 -16.13
CA PRO A 675 0.94 27.00 -17.04
C PRO A 675 -0.02 28.11 -17.48
N PHE A 676 -1.32 27.84 -17.53
CA PHE A 676 -2.34 28.79 -17.95
C PHE A 676 -2.85 29.60 -16.75
N HIS A 677 -2.76 30.94 -16.87
CA HIS A 677 -3.25 31.88 -15.88
C HIS A 677 -3.91 33.10 -16.55
N LYS A 678 -4.75 33.79 -15.79
CA LYS A 678 -5.34 35.07 -16.17
C LYS A 678 -4.78 36.16 -15.26
N LEU A 679 -4.50 37.34 -15.83
CA LEU A 679 -4.16 38.48 -15.00
C LEU A 679 -5.45 39.09 -14.41
N ARG A 680 -5.37 39.49 -13.15
CA ARG A 680 -6.44 40.19 -12.42
C ARG A 680 -5.81 41.38 -11.69
N THR A 681 -6.51 42.53 -11.70
CA THR A 681 -6.17 43.65 -10.86
C THR A 681 -6.98 43.60 -9.59
N LEU A 682 -6.34 43.77 -8.45
CA LEU A 682 -6.98 43.83 -7.12
C LEU A 682 -7.48 45.26 -6.92
N ASP A 683 -8.69 45.38 -6.36
CA ASP A 683 -9.25 46.65 -5.94
C ASP A 683 -8.67 47.12 -4.58
N SER A 684 -9.14 48.30 -4.11
CA SER A 684 -8.66 48.89 -2.85
C SER A 684 -8.99 48.00 -1.62
N ASP A 685 -10.14 47.35 -1.67
CA ASP A 685 -10.65 46.52 -0.56
C ASP A 685 -9.91 45.17 -0.51
N ASP A 686 -9.64 44.59 -1.69
CA ASP A 686 -8.80 43.40 -1.81
C ASP A 686 -7.37 43.69 -1.27
N LEU A 687 -6.77 44.85 -1.63
CA LEU A 687 -5.44 45.24 -1.19
C LEU A 687 -5.39 45.52 0.33
N SER A 688 -6.40 46.21 0.86
CA SER A 688 -6.53 46.44 2.30
C SER A 688 -6.68 45.14 3.09
N SER A 689 -7.49 44.22 2.60
CA SER A 689 -7.66 42.89 3.15
C SER A 689 -6.36 42.07 3.11
N LEU A 690 -5.66 42.12 1.99
CA LEU A 690 -4.39 41.41 1.82
C LEU A 690 -3.27 41.97 2.71
N LEU A 691 -3.30 43.28 2.98
CA LEU A 691 -2.36 43.93 3.92
C LEU A 691 -2.55 43.36 5.34
N VAL A 692 -3.79 43.20 5.81
CA VAL A 692 -4.10 42.58 7.11
C VAL A 692 -3.56 41.15 7.17
N VAL A 693 -3.74 40.40 6.12
CA VAL A 693 -3.22 39.02 6.03
C VAL A 693 -1.70 38.99 6.10
N TYR A 694 -1.01 39.83 5.36
CA TYR A 694 0.44 39.90 5.41
C TYR A 694 0.99 40.37 6.76
N LYS A 695 0.31 41.29 7.43
CA LYS A 695 0.65 41.65 8.82
C LYS A 695 0.53 40.46 9.77
N SER A 696 -0.50 39.61 9.58
CA SER A 696 -0.64 38.38 10.35
C SER A 696 0.48 37.36 10.07
N MET A 697 1.01 37.32 8.83
CA MET A 697 2.06 36.38 8.41
C MET A 697 3.48 36.86 8.80
N TYR A 698 3.74 38.18 8.77
CA TYR A 698 5.09 38.75 8.88
C TYR A 698 5.23 39.78 10.01
N GLY A 699 4.16 40.10 10.71
CA GLY A 699 4.15 41.11 11.77
C GLY A 699 4.24 42.54 11.23
N GLU A 700 4.69 43.45 12.06
CA GLU A 700 4.76 44.90 11.76
C GLU A 700 5.79 45.32 10.72
N VAL A 701 6.51 44.35 10.12
CA VAL A 701 7.46 44.64 9.00
C VAL A 701 6.72 45.15 7.77
N ILE A 702 5.45 44.81 7.62
CA ILE A 702 4.58 45.20 6.50
C ILE A 702 3.71 46.37 6.97
N THR A 703 4.07 47.59 6.55
CA THR A 703 3.44 48.82 7.06
C THR A 703 2.42 49.45 6.08
N SER A 704 2.53 49.19 4.80
CA SER A 704 1.78 49.94 3.78
C SER A 704 1.33 49.11 2.59
N VAL A 705 0.18 49.46 2.00
CA VAL A 705 -0.34 48.94 0.74
C VAL A 705 0.65 49.15 -0.45
N SER A 706 1.54 50.11 -0.34
CA SER A 706 2.55 50.37 -1.39
C SER A 706 3.54 49.22 -1.61
N CYS A 707 3.69 48.32 -0.62
CA CYS A 707 4.50 47.12 -0.73
C CYS A 707 3.82 46.00 -1.56
N LEU A 708 2.53 46.15 -1.86
CA LEU A 708 1.71 45.14 -2.51
C LEU A 708 1.60 45.38 -4.01
N SER A 709 1.73 44.30 -4.79
CA SER A 709 1.43 44.35 -6.21
C SER A 709 -0.06 44.46 -6.46
N LYS A 710 -0.49 45.40 -7.30
CA LYS A 710 -1.92 45.50 -7.70
C LYS A 710 -2.33 44.40 -8.69
N THR A 711 -1.38 43.81 -9.40
CA THR A 711 -1.66 42.79 -10.41
C THR A 711 -1.27 41.42 -9.89
N VAL A 712 -2.17 40.49 -10.03
CA VAL A 712 -2.00 39.07 -9.61
C VAL A 712 -2.24 38.14 -10.78
N ARG A 713 -1.62 36.94 -10.71
CA ARG A 713 -1.94 35.83 -11.61
C ARG A 713 -3.03 35.00 -10.98
N ARG A 714 -4.12 34.74 -11.72
CA ARG A 714 -5.25 33.97 -11.28
C ARG A 714 -5.24 32.58 -11.91
N PHE A 715 -5.49 31.55 -11.08
CA PHE A 715 -5.51 30.14 -11.48
C PHE A 715 -6.81 29.47 -11.04
N GLY A 716 -7.27 28.47 -11.81
CA GLY A 716 -8.44 27.67 -11.50
C GLY A 716 -8.16 26.47 -10.61
N SER A 717 -6.91 26.01 -10.56
CA SER A 717 -6.49 24.87 -9.72
C SER A 717 -5.02 24.97 -9.37
N ILE A 718 -4.64 24.29 -8.30
CA ILE A 718 -3.25 24.12 -7.86
C ILE A 718 -3.01 22.67 -7.46
N ILE A 719 -1.74 22.30 -7.36
CA ILE A 719 -1.31 21.02 -6.81
C ILE A 719 -0.39 21.29 -5.62
N ILE A 720 -0.67 20.68 -4.48
CA ILE A 720 0.17 20.72 -3.28
C ILE A 720 0.55 19.30 -2.92
N GLY A 721 1.82 18.94 -3.13
CA GLY A 721 2.24 17.54 -3.07
C GLY A 721 1.46 16.71 -4.12
N PRO A 722 0.87 15.56 -3.76
CA PRO A 722 0.12 14.73 -4.71
C PRO A 722 -1.34 15.20 -4.91
N GLU A 723 -1.79 16.22 -4.18
CA GLU A 723 -3.20 16.59 -4.10
C GLU A 723 -3.54 17.81 -4.95
N LYS A 724 -4.46 17.61 -5.91
CA LYS A 724 -4.99 18.72 -6.72
C LYS A 724 -6.17 19.38 -6.02
N PHE A 725 -6.15 20.70 -5.88
CA PHE A 725 -7.25 21.52 -5.41
C PHE A 725 -7.80 22.36 -6.56
N GLY A 726 -9.10 22.42 -6.68
CA GLY A 726 -9.80 23.17 -7.72
C GLY A 726 -10.57 24.37 -7.16
N SER A 727 -11.24 25.11 -8.03
CA SER A 727 -12.05 26.28 -7.71
C SER A 727 -13.45 26.19 -8.30
N LYS A 728 -14.32 27.16 -7.97
CA LYS A 728 -15.70 27.22 -8.46
C LYS A 728 -15.79 27.35 -9.99
N HIS A 729 -14.88 28.11 -10.60
CA HIS A 729 -15.07 28.62 -11.96
C HIS A 729 -14.34 27.82 -13.05
N GLU A 730 -13.26 27.12 -12.71
CA GLU A 730 -12.38 26.51 -13.71
C GLU A 730 -12.16 25.00 -13.50
N CYS A 731 -12.87 24.39 -12.57
CA CYS A 731 -12.78 22.96 -12.32
C CYS A 731 -13.97 22.19 -12.89
N ARG A 732 -13.68 21.10 -13.60
CA ARG A 732 -14.72 20.18 -14.08
C ARG A 732 -15.54 19.55 -12.96
N SER A 733 -15.06 19.63 -11.72
CA SER A 733 -15.74 19.13 -10.52
C SER A 733 -15.68 20.17 -9.40
N LEU A 734 -16.81 20.74 -9.05
CA LEU A 734 -16.96 21.64 -7.90
C LEU A 734 -16.54 21.04 -6.56
N ARG A 735 -16.41 19.71 -6.51
CA ARG A 735 -16.08 18.95 -5.31
C ARG A 735 -14.63 19.16 -4.86
N SER A 736 -13.72 19.40 -5.80
CA SER A 736 -12.32 19.70 -5.49
C SER A 736 -12.07 21.13 -4.97
N ALA A 737 -13.09 21.98 -5.04
CA ALA A 737 -13.08 23.35 -4.48
C ALA A 737 -13.46 23.43 -2.99
N ARG A 738 -13.90 22.33 -2.38
CA ARG A 738 -14.32 22.23 -0.98
C ARG A 738 -13.14 21.92 -0.09
N ILE A 739 -12.79 22.85 0.78
CA ILE A 739 -11.61 22.74 1.67
C ILE A 739 -11.98 23.07 3.10
N THR A 740 -11.23 22.50 4.04
CA THR A 740 -11.22 22.94 5.43
C THR A 740 -9.88 23.57 5.74
N ALA A 741 -9.86 24.63 6.55
CA ALA A 741 -8.64 25.25 7.03
C ALA A 741 -8.85 25.93 8.37
N SER A 742 -7.79 26.05 9.16
CA SER A 742 -7.71 26.93 10.32
C SER A 742 -7.12 28.26 9.86
N TRP A 743 -7.91 29.33 9.92
CA TRP A 743 -7.52 30.62 9.41
C TRP A 743 -8.07 31.78 10.22
N THR A 744 -7.51 32.96 10.02
CA THR A 744 -7.91 34.18 10.73
C THR A 744 -9.36 34.54 10.46
N ASP A 745 -9.99 35.18 11.44
CA ASP A 745 -11.21 35.95 11.24
C ASP A 745 -10.93 37.28 10.48
N ASN A 746 -11.95 38.10 10.31
CA ASN A 746 -11.80 39.40 9.65
C ASN A 746 -11.02 40.44 10.47
N HIS A 747 -10.66 40.11 11.71
CA HIS A 747 -9.87 40.95 12.60
C HIS A 747 -8.40 40.48 12.71
N GLY A 748 -8.05 39.43 11.97
CA GLY A 748 -6.71 38.88 11.96
C GLY A 748 -6.40 37.89 13.09
N SER A 749 -7.39 37.55 13.92
CA SER A 749 -7.23 36.58 15.02
C SER A 749 -7.48 35.16 14.55
N ILE A 750 -6.57 34.25 14.88
CA ILE A 750 -6.84 32.80 14.74
C ILE A 750 -7.47 32.34 16.06
N SER A 751 -8.70 31.87 15.97
CA SER A 751 -9.34 31.25 17.14
C SER A 751 -8.86 29.80 17.25
N PRO A 752 -8.04 29.44 18.26
CA PRO A 752 -7.61 28.07 18.50
C PRO A 752 -8.77 27.14 18.86
N GLU A 753 -9.86 27.71 19.39
CA GLU A 753 -11.03 26.99 19.86
C GLU A 753 -12.00 26.60 18.74
N SER A 754 -12.02 27.34 17.63
CA SER A 754 -12.93 27.09 16.51
C SER A 754 -12.49 25.95 15.58
N GLY A 755 -11.25 25.46 15.70
CA GLY A 755 -10.72 24.39 14.84
C GLY A 755 -10.67 24.76 13.37
N VAL A 756 -10.81 23.77 12.51
CA VAL A 756 -10.86 23.98 11.04
C VAL A 756 -12.26 24.35 10.61
N ARG A 757 -12.39 25.35 9.75
CA ARG A 757 -13.64 25.79 9.15
C ARG A 757 -13.78 25.31 7.71
N PRO A 758 -14.98 24.96 7.24
CA PRO A 758 -15.20 24.60 5.85
C PRO A 758 -15.40 25.85 4.98
N GLY A 759 -14.84 25.80 3.79
CA GLY A 759 -14.97 26.85 2.80
C GLY A 759 -14.97 26.32 1.37
N LYS A 760 -15.33 27.17 0.45
CA LYS A 760 -15.35 26.88 -0.98
C LYS A 760 -14.42 27.84 -1.71
N VAL A 761 -13.45 27.30 -2.40
CA VAL A 761 -12.47 28.12 -3.16
C VAL A 761 -13.13 28.74 -4.36
N ASP A 762 -13.06 30.06 -4.47
CA ASP A 762 -13.48 30.81 -5.64
C ASP A 762 -12.43 30.73 -6.76
N CYS A 763 -11.20 31.09 -6.44
CA CYS A 763 -10.04 30.95 -7.33
C CYS A 763 -8.74 30.92 -6.51
N PHE A 764 -7.62 30.65 -7.17
CA PHE A 764 -6.29 30.84 -6.61
C PHE A 764 -5.61 32.04 -7.22
N ILE A 765 -4.82 32.76 -6.43
CA ILE A 765 -4.03 33.90 -6.92
C ILE A 765 -2.57 33.75 -6.48
N GLN A 766 -1.65 34.14 -7.36
CA GLN A 766 -0.25 34.34 -7.04
C GLN A 766 0.02 35.85 -6.96
N HIS A 767 0.46 36.29 -5.78
CA HIS A 767 0.74 37.67 -5.46
C HIS A 767 2.22 37.86 -5.14
N THR A 768 2.78 39.03 -5.49
CA THR A 768 4.15 39.39 -5.22
C THR A 768 4.19 40.44 -4.13
N LEU A 769 4.84 40.12 -3.02
CA LEU A 769 5.14 41.02 -1.90
C LEU A 769 6.58 41.53 -2.04
N LYS A 770 6.77 42.85 -1.87
CA LYS A 770 8.09 43.47 -1.87
C LYS A 770 8.47 43.85 -0.43
N ILE A 771 9.46 43.19 0.14
CA ILE A 771 10.01 43.47 1.47
C ILE A 771 11.47 43.92 1.29
N ALA A 772 11.81 45.16 1.68
CA ALA A 772 13.12 45.73 1.45
C ALA A 772 13.54 45.63 -0.02
N SER A 773 14.60 45.01 -0.37
CA SER A 773 15.05 44.82 -1.77
C SER A 773 14.65 43.45 -2.36
N GLN A 774 13.89 42.65 -1.63
CA GLN A 774 13.52 41.30 -2.08
C GLN A 774 12.05 41.19 -2.49
N SER A 775 11.79 40.42 -3.55
CA SER A 775 10.46 40.09 -4.04
C SER A 775 10.11 38.68 -3.68
N GLN A 776 9.07 38.47 -2.88
CA GLN A 776 8.58 37.14 -2.47
C GLN A 776 7.22 36.88 -3.11
N GLN A 777 7.04 35.69 -3.65
CA GLN A 777 5.77 35.28 -4.26
C GLN A 777 5.00 34.42 -3.30
N HIS A 778 3.71 34.68 -3.16
CA HIS A 778 2.79 33.92 -2.31
C HIS A 778 1.60 33.43 -3.12
N VAL A 779 1.09 32.26 -2.79
CA VAL A 779 -0.10 31.70 -3.40
C VAL A 779 -1.23 31.67 -2.37
N PHE A 780 -2.34 32.32 -2.71
CA PHE A 780 -3.55 32.35 -1.87
C PHE A 780 -4.72 31.67 -2.56
N ALA A 781 -5.54 30.99 -1.77
CA ALA A 781 -6.89 30.61 -2.15
C ALA A 781 -7.85 31.72 -1.71
N LEU A 782 -8.69 32.20 -2.60
CA LEU A 782 -9.80 33.06 -2.26
C LEU A 782 -10.97 32.17 -1.85
N VAL A 783 -11.32 32.19 -0.55
CA VAL A 783 -12.24 31.23 0.06
C VAL A 783 -13.52 31.93 0.52
N ASP A 784 -14.67 31.38 0.11
CA ASP A 784 -15.97 31.73 0.71
C ASP A 784 -16.26 30.76 1.85
N TRP A 785 -16.22 31.25 3.08
CA TRP A 785 -16.39 30.50 4.30
C TRP A 785 -17.86 30.28 4.62
N TYR A 786 -18.25 29.04 4.94
CA TYR A 786 -19.61 28.73 5.38
C TYR A 786 -19.92 29.40 6.73
N ILE A 787 -21.18 29.77 6.94
CA ILE A 787 -21.68 30.32 8.20
C ILE A 787 -21.97 29.16 9.14
N GLU A 788 -21.54 29.32 10.39
CA GLU A 788 -21.78 28.37 11.47
C GLU A 788 -23.30 28.25 11.77
N ASP A 789 -23.75 27.03 12.01
CA ASP A 789 -25.12 26.75 12.42
C ASP A 789 -25.18 26.45 13.92
N GLU A 790 -26.26 26.80 14.57
CA GLU A 790 -26.46 26.52 16.01
C GLU A 790 -26.48 25.01 16.31
N SER A 791 -26.88 24.19 15.32
CA SER A 791 -26.89 22.73 15.39
C SER A 791 -25.59 22.08 14.96
N LYS A 792 -24.47 22.83 14.93
CA LYS A 792 -23.17 22.38 14.42
C LYS A 792 -22.75 21.00 14.91
N ASP A 793 -22.89 20.74 16.18
CA ASP A 793 -22.39 19.52 16.82
C ASP A 793 -23.44 18.39 16.93
N THR A 794 -24.58 18.50 16.24
CA THR A 794 -25.69 17.52 16.31
C THR A 794 -25.22 16.08 16.10
N TYR A 795 -24.36 15.82 15.11
CA TYR A 795 -23.90 14.47 14.77
C TYR A 795 -22.63 14.06 15.52
N GLY A 796 -22.06 15.01 16.30
CA GLY A 796 -20.77 14.84 16.97
C GLY A 796 -19.59 14.89 15.98
N LYS A 797 -18.46 15.47 16.47
CA LYS A 797 -17.25 15.59 15.65
C LYS A 797 -16.84 14.22 15.06
N PRO A 798 -16.37 14.18 13.83
CA PRO A 798 -16.01 15.30 12.94
C PRO A 798 -17.10 15.64 11.93
N VAL A 799 -18.34 15.26 12.16
CA VAL A 799 -19.49 15.53 11.29
C VAL A 799 -20.21 16.74 11.83
N GLU A 800 -20.24 17.82 11.08
CA GLU A 800 -20.74 19.12 11.52
C GLU A 800 -21.85 19.62 10.59
N VAL A 801 -22.80 20.37 11.15
CA VAL A 801 -23.88 21.05 10.40
C VAL A 801 -23.49 22.51 10.17
N TRP A 802 -23.66 22.98 8.95
CA TRP A 802 -23.33 24.34 8.52
C TRP A 802 -24.45 24.92 7.66
N LYS A 803 -24.66 26.26 7.69
CA LYS A 803 -25.64 26.96 6.84
C LYS A 803 -25.15 26.97 5.38
N LYS A 804 -26.05 26.84 4.41
CA LYS A 804 -25.73 27.00 2.98
C LYS A 804 -25.52 28.47 2.58
N ALA A 805 -24.98 29.27 3.46
CA ALA A 805 -24.67 30.68 3.27
C ALA A 805 -23.18 30.92 3.58
N PHE A 806 -22.63 31.96 3.01
CA PHE A 806 -21.23 32.32 3.17
C PHE A 806 -21.08 33.61 3.98
N LEU A 807 -19.96 33.70 4.71
CA LEU A 807 -19.57 34.92 5.39
C LEU A 807 -19.32 36.06 4.38
N PRO A 808 -19.51 37.34 4.76
CA PRO A 808 -19.11 38.49 3.96
C PRO A 808 -17.63 38.44 3.59
N GLY A 809 -17.25 39.09 2.50
CA GLY A 809 -15.86 39.24 2.09
C GLY A 809 -15.01 39.97 3.14
N GLY A 810 -13.70 39.92 3.00
CA GLY A 810 -12.76 40.55 3.93
C GLY A 810 -11.43 39.80 4.01
N PRO A 811 -10.54 40.17 4.95
CA PRO A 811 -9.21 39.57 5.10
C PRO A 811 -9.22 38.03 5.23
N SER A 812 -10.21 37.48 5.92
CA SER A 812 -10.33 36.02 6.09
C SER A 812 -10.48 35.26 4.77
N ARG A 813 -10.88 35.94 3.70
CA ARG A 813 -11.03 35.34 2.37
C ARG A 813 -9.70 34.92 1.73
N PHE A 814 -8.60 35.60 2.08
CA PHE A 814 -7.27 35.33 1.52
C PHE A 814 -6.54 34.28 2.36
N LEU A 815 -6.66 33.02 1.99
CA LEU A 815 -6.04 31.90 2.69
C LEU A 815 -4.71 31.52 2.00
N PRO A 816 -3.55 31.59 2.68
CA PRO A 816 -2.32 30.98 2.18
C PRO A 816 -2.56 29.49 1.94
N VAL A 817 -2.20 28.99 0.73
CA VAL A 817 -2.58 27.63 0.34
C VAL A 817 -1.95 26.53 1.19
N SER A 818 -0.82 26.81 1.82
CA SER A 818 -0.17 25.92 2.80
C SER A 818 -1.02 25.70 4.08
N ARG A 819 -2.01 26.57 4.35
CA ARG A 819 -2.96 26.45 5.45
C ARG A 819 -4.15 25.52 5.14
N ILE A 820 -4.31 25.07 3.90
CA ILE A 820 -5.36 24.11 3.55
C ILE A 820 -5.14 22.82 4.34
N TYR A 821 -6.10 22.48 5.21
CA TYR A 821 -6.02 21.31 6.06
C TYR A 821 -6.45 20.03 5.33
N SER A 822 -7.64 20.03 4.72
CA SER A 822 -8.18 18.89 3.98
C SER A 822 -9.29 19.30 3.01
N LYS A 823 -9.77 18.34 2.25
CA LYS A 823 -11.06 18.43 1.53
C LYS A 823 -12.18 17.90 2.40
N PHE A 824 -13.42 18.17 2.00
CA PHE A 824 -14.59 17.62 2.65
C PHE A 824 -15.69 17.20 1.66
N VAL A 825 -16.56 16.31 2.12
CA VAL A 825 -17.79 15.94 1.43
C VAL A 825 -18.99 16.56 2.12
N VAL A 826 -20.08 16.74 1.38
CA VAL A 826 -21.33 17.31 1.90
C VAL A 826 -22.49 16.37 1.69
N ALA A 827 -23.46 16.42 2.62
CA ALA A 827 -24.80 15.88 2.42
C ALA A 827 -25.82 16.98 2.72
N SER A 828 -26.89 17.03 1.97
CA SER A 828 -28.00 17.98 2.22
C SER A 828 -28.88 17.47 3.35
N VAL A 829 -29.13 18.32 4.36
CA VAL A 829 -30.06 18.05 5.47
C VAL A 829 -31.38 18.76 5.22
N SER A 830 -31.31 20.03 4.83
CA SER A 830 -32.46 20.85 4.46
C SER A 830 -32.12 21.79 3.30
N VAL A 831 -33.02 22.66 2.95
CA VAL A 831 -32.81 23.66 1.90
C VAL A 831 -31.66 24.61 2.25
N ASP A 832 -31.50 24.93 3.53
CA ASP A 832 -30.58 25.92 4.09
C ASP A 832 -29.43 25.35 4.87
N LYS A 833 -29.38 24.02 5.11
CA LYS A 833 -28.33 23.35 5.92
C LYS A 833 -27.66 22.21 5.21
N LEU A 834 -26.35 22.06 5.46
CA LEU A 834 -25.52 20.93 5.00
C LEU A 834 -24.87 20.24 6.19
N VAL A 835 -24.69 18.94 6.04
CA VAL A 835 -23.69 18.19 6.79
C VAL A 835 -22.36 18.23 6.05
N ILE A 836 -21.32 18.49 6.78
CA ILE A 836 -19.94 18.53 6.30
C ILE A 836 -19.14 17.42 7.00
N VAL A 837 -18.46 16.60 6.20
CA VAL A 837 -17.60 15.53 6.68
C VAL A 837 -16.19 15.76 6.13
N PRO A 838 -15.23 16.22 6.97
CA PRO A 838 -13.84 16.38 6.56
C PRO A 838 -13.22 15.03 6.16
N LEU A 839 -12.44 15.04 5.09
CA LEU A 839 -11.66 13.90 4.64
C LEU A 839 -10.24 14.00 5.22
N ASN A 840 -9.61 12.86 5.46
CA ASN A 840 -8.18 12.88 5.72
C ASN A 840 -7.45 13.25 4.43
N ARG A 841 -6.40 14.08 4.54
CA ARG A 841 -5.56 14.45 3.42
C ARG A 841 -4.87 13.20 2.86
N THR A 842 -4.75 13.09 1.55
CA THR A 842 -4.07 11.95 0.93
C THR A 842 -2.67 12.41 0.49
N PHE A 843 -1.64 11.74 1.00
CA PHE A 843 -0.23 11.98 0.65
C PHE A 843 0.35 10.80 -0.17
N SER A 844 -0.49 10.03 -0.84
CA SER A 844 -0.06 8.89 -1.66
C SER A 844 -0.77 8.87 -3.00
#